data_8ce0a90f64ba091119376db4719e8ce6
#
_entry.id   8ce0a90f64ba091119376db4719e8ce6
#
_cell.length_a   1.000
_cell.length_b   1.000
_cell.length_c   1.000
_cell.angle_alpha   90.00
_cell.angle_beta   90.00
_cell.angle_gamma   90.00
#
_symmetry.space_group_name_H-M   'P 1'
#
loop_
_entity.id
_entity.type
_entity.pdbx_description
1 polymer ?
#
loop_
_entity_poly.entity_id
_entity_poly.type
_entity_poly.pdbx_seq_one_letter_code
_entity_poly.pdbx_strand_id
1 'polypeptide(L)'
;MDSRAQASTICSCHSTAIADINCDAQTSTQCTRISSCGAAGCLQPQPASGEDVDLGYEHEQPDEQQRRQQPDEHHNCPALKPPPFLDTRLDSTDTVAADSAVKAGSGVNLGLRSHSSAHPLDPLTPTEIAVAIASVRAEGDTPEVRDGMRFVEVVLNEPGKNVVALADSHFFPPYQPMQFRSKASKAAATISSLQQQQQQQLPPRQARLVVYNKKTNKTSIWLVELSNQVLNAPSAAHRHHAKILSSVVVPDVQPPMDADEYAECEATVKGHGPFVEAMKKRGIDDMELVMVDPWCVGYYGEEDAPSRRLARPLVFCKTPGACPLENGYARPVEGIHVLVDMQQMKVIEFEDRYLVPLPPPDPLRNYTAAALRGGVDRTDVKPLLISQPEGPSFRVNGYAVEWQKWNFRVGFTPREGLVIHTVAYNDGIHGRRSIAHRLSFVEMVVPYGDPKDPHYRKNAFDIGEDGLGKNCHSLKWGCDCLGYIKYFDAHFTNFHGEVETVKNCVCMHEEDHGIMWKHQDWRTGFEEVRRSRRLTVSFFCTVANYEYGFYWHFYQDGSMEAEVKLTGILSLGALKADEHRRHGTLIAPGLYAPVHQHFFVARLDMAVDSQLGEGLNQVVEVNMTTEESGPHNPHNNAFYAKETILRSELEAQRDCNSRTNRHWLVRNTRKLNRTGQPTGYKLMPDSNCLPLAGSDAKFLRRATFLSHNLWVTQFNRDECFPGGEFPNQNPRVGEGLATWVKQDRRLEETDIVLWYVFGVTHVPRLEDWPVMPVEHIGFRLKPDGFFDCSPAIDIPPSKLEVVEDTHHKEQVTVKGVTQPDTLIATLIFKL
;
A
#
# COMPACT_ATOMS: atom_id res chain seq x y z
N MET A 1 30.34 -51.06 31.10
CA MET A 1 31.11 -50.55 32.24
C MET A 1 30.37 -49.26 32.62
N ASP A 2 29.40 -49.35 33.42
CA ASP A 2 29.38 -49.11 34.87
C ASP A 2 29.76 -47.67 35.20
N SER A 3 29.04 -46.91 35.97
CA SER A 3 27.88 -47.14 36.87
C SER A 3 27.48 -45.82 37.54
N ARG A 4 26.20 -45.64 37.76
CA ARG A 4 25.55 -45.16 39.01
C ARG A 4 25.82 -43.71 39.47
N ALA A 5 24.88 -42.96 39.82
CA ALA A 5 23.54 -43.03 40.40
C ALA A 5 23.45 -42.07 41.59
N GLN A 6 22.33 -41.56 41.80
CA GLN A 6 21.53 -41.22 43.00
C GLN A 6 21.25 -39.72 43.13
N ALA A 7 20.06 -39.29 43.00
CA ALA A 7 18.77 -39.51 43.69
C ALA A 7 18.63 -38.62 44.90
N SER A 8 17.62 -37.87 45.02
CA SER A 8 16.42 -37.93 45.86
C SER A 8 15.98 -36.51 46.22
N THR A 9 14.80 -36.04 46.49
CA THR A 9 13.50 -36.69 46.72
C THR A 9 12.49 -35.53 47.01
N ILE A 10 11.34 -35.53 46.34
CA ILE A 10 9.95 -35.49 46.82
C ILE A 10 9.48 -34.35 47.74
N CYS A 11 8.38 -33.66 47.34
CA CYS A 11 7.01 -33.66 47.91
C CYS A 11 6.12 -32.77 47.05
N SER A 12 5.17 -33.16 46.31
CA SER A 12 3.82 -33.74 46.37
C SER A 12 2.87 -33.13 47.39
N CYS A 13 1.73 -32.70 46.91
CA CYS A 13 0.33 -33.01 47.33
C CYS A 13 -0.61 -32.10 46.59
N HIS A 14 -1.38 -32.62 45.62
CA HIS A 14 -2.79 -33.11 45.72
C HIS A 14 -3.81 -31.97 45.91
N SER A 15 -4.60 -31.62 44.86
CA SER A 15 -5.88 -32.20 44.32
C SER A 15 -7.11 -31.99 45.21
N THR A 16 -8.14 -31.51 44.59
CA THR A 16 -9.58 -31.89 44.47
C THR A 16 -10.43 -30.65 44.39
N ALA A 17 -11.15 -30.36 43.39
CA ALA A 17 -12.38 -30.91 42.79
C ALA A 17 -13.68 -30.37 43.41
N ILE A 18 -14.48 -29.71 42.52
CA ILE A 18 -15.93 -29.75 42.39
C ILE A 18 -16.81 -29.13 43.49
N ALA A 19 -17.65 -28.17 43.15
CA ALA A 19 -19.12 -28.28 43.09
C ALA A 19 -19.80 -26.94 42.82
N ASP A 20 -20.76 -27.01 41.94
CA ASP A 20 -21.87 -26.07 41.71
C ASP A 20 -22.65 -25.81 43.00
N ILE A 21 -23.23 -24.61 43.12
CA ILE A 21 -24.59 -24.40 43.66
C ILE A 21 -25.09 -23.01 43.23
N ASN A 22 -26.23 -23.01 42.57
CA ASN A 22 -27.21 -21.93 42.47
C ASN A 22 -27.75 -21.55 43.86
N CYS A 23 -28.06 -20.30 44.06
CA CYS A 23 -29.41 -19.88 44.50
C CYS A 23 -29.55 -18.39 44.77
N ASP A 24 -30.69 -17.95 44.42
CA ASP A 24 -31.47 -16.74 44.55
C ASP A 24 -31.36 -15.85 45.79
N ALA A 25 -31.51 -14.57 45.46
CA ALA A 25 -32.50 -13.60 46.01
C ALA A 25 -32.40 -13.06 47.46
N GLN A 26 -32.47 -11.76 47.46
CA GLN A 26 -33.25 -10.85 48.37
C GLN A 26 -32.60 -10.30 49.66
N THR A 27 -32.81 -8.99 49.72
CA THR A 27 -33.14 -8.09 50.86
C THR A 27 -32.00 -7.44 51.63
N SER A 28 -31.89 -6.18 51.45
CA SER A 28 -32.30 -5.04 52.33
C SER A 28 -31.33 -4.58 53.40
N THR A 29 -31.14 -3.31 53.42
CA THR A 29 -31.26 -2.33 54.53
C THR A 29 -29.95 -1.73 55.08
N GLN A 30 -29.92 -0.41 54.85
CA GLN A 30 -29.59 0.71 55.80
C GLN A 30 -28.16 0.97 56.24
N CYS A 31 -27.76 2.09 56.01
CA CYS A 31 -27.64 3.44 56.66
C CYS A 31 -26.19 3.70 57.00
N THR A 32 -25.64 4.84 56.87
CA THR A 32 -25.90 6.23 57.20
C THR A 32 -24.83 7.13 56.61
N ARG A 33 -25.23 8.27 56.05
CA ARG A 33 -24.89 9.68 56.19
C ARG A 33 -23.48 10.08 56.67
N ILE A 34 -22.92 11.07 55.99
CA ILE A 34 -22.93 12.51 56.27
C ILE A 34 -22.22 13.24 55.13
N SER A 35 -22.87 14.07 54.35
CA SER A 35 -22.94 15.54 54.17
C SER A 35 -21.58 16.19 53.82
N SER A 36 -21.49 17.17 52.93
CA SER A 36 -22.35 18.30 52.60
C SER A 36 -21.80 19.09 51.43
N CYS A 37 -22.73 19.85 50.78
CA CYS A 37 -22.58 21.07 49.98
C CYS A 37 -22.02 20.96 48.55
N GLY A 38 -22.64 21.52 47.54
CA GLY A 38 -23.82 22.35 47.33
C GLY A 38 -24.06 22.63 45.85
N ALA A 39 -25.27 22.75 45.59
CA ALA A 39 -26.17 23.41 44.66
C ALA A 39 -25.68 23.88 43.27
N ALA A 40 -26.40 23.46 42.25
CA ALA A 40 -27.28 24.16 41.29
C ALA A 40 -27.35 23.30 40.00
N GLY A 41 -28.46 22.83 39.58
CA GLY A 41 -29.66 23.32 39.06
C GLY A 41 -30.03 22.44 37.89
N CYS A 42 -30.74 21.30 38.07
CA CYS A 42 -31.38 20.51 37.02
C CYS A 42 -32.83 20.94 36.86
N LEU A 43 -33.23 21.30 35.65
CA LEU A 43 -34.62 21.36 35.23
C LEU A 43 -34.94 20.19 34.31
N GLN A 44 -35.72 19.25 34.77
CA GLN A 44 -36.46 18.29 33.92
C GLN A 44 -37.81 18.92 33.54
N PRO A 45 -38.36 18.66 32.35
CA PRO A 45 -39.79 18.88 32.09
C PRO A 45 -40.59 17.58 32.25
N GLN A 46 -41.69 17.69 32.97
CA GLN A 46 -42.77 16.71 32.99
C GLN A 46 -43.81 17.01 31.89
N PRO A 47 -44.67 16.03 31.52
CA PRO A 47 -45.53 16.09 30.35
C PRO A 47 -46.82 16.85 30.61
N ALA A 48 -47.24 17.65 29.65
CA ALA A 48 -48.59 18.28 29.60
C ALA A 48 -49.47 17.53 28.62
N SER A 49 -50.69 17.33 29.09
CA SER A 49 -51.88 16.76 28.49
C SER A 49 -52.38 17.51 27.27
N GLY A 50 -53.04 16.74 26.37
CA GLY A 50 -53.52 17.11 25.07
C GLY A 50 -54.57 18.19 24.98
N GLU A 51 -54.68 18.77 23.82
CA GLU A 51 -55.90 19.30 23.23
C GLU A 51 -55.79 19.11 21.71
N ASP A 52 -56.80 18.45 21.15
CA ASP A 52 -57.06 18.27 19.73
C ASP A 52 -57.30 19.59 19.03
N VAL A 53 -56.57 19.87 17.96
CA VAL A 53 -56.97 20.85 16.95
C VAL A 53 -56.97 20.17 15.59
N ASP A 54 -58.20 19.94 15.15
CA ASP A 54 -58.60 19.49 13.82
C ASP A 54 -58.25 20.56 12.77
N LEU A 55 -57.33 20.29 11.87
CA LEU A 55 -57.15 21.09 10.67
C LEU A 55 -57.31 20.16 9.44
N GLY A 56 -58.55 20.22 8.92
CA GLY A 56 -58.93 19.56 7.69
C GLY A 56 -58.05 19.97 6.51
N TYR A 57 -57.47 18.97 5.86
CA TYR A 57 -56.98 19.12 4.50
C TYR A 57 -57.96 18.45 3.56
N GLU A 58 -58.61 19.31 2.74
CA GLU A 58 -59.44 18.90 1.63
C GLU A 58 -58.61 18.22 0.55
N HIS A 59 -59.03 17.03 0.18
CA HIS A 59 -58.55 16.30 -0.98
C HIS A 59 -59.18 16.91 -2.24
N GLU A 60 -58.44 17.70 -2.98
CA GLU A 60 -58.76 17.93 -4.40
C GLU A 60 -58.11 16.84 -5.24
N GLN A 61 -58.95 16.03 -5.89
CA GLN A 61 -58.58 15.15 -6.99
C GLN A 61 -58.43 16.03 -8.26
N PRO A 62 -57.33 15.91 -9.03
CA PRO A 62 -57.29 16.54 -10.35
C PRO A 62 -57.96 15.67 -11.39
N ASP A 63 -58.80 16.34 -12.18
CA ASP A 63 -59.64 15.93 -13.27
C ASP A 63 -58.88 15.22 -14.40
N GLU A 64 -59.45 14.15 -14.88
CA GLU A 64 -58.97 13.26 -15.94
C GLU A 64 -59.35 13.80 -17.33
N GLN A 65 -58.84 14.98 -17.76
CA GLN A 65 -58.98 15.44 -19.13
C GLN A 65 -57.90 16.47 -19.54
N GLN A 66 -56.66 16.01 -19.74
CA GLN A 66 -55.71 16.63 -20.66
C GLN A 66 -54.57 15.69 -21.03
N ARG A 67 -54.88 14.56 -21.62
CA ARG A 67 -53.91 13.78 -22.43
C ARG A 67 -54.03 14.24 -23.87
N ARG A 68 -53.18 15.14 -24.32
CA ARG A 68 -52.68 15.21 -25.72
C ARG A 68 -51.54 16.19 -25.82
N GLN A 69 -50.40 15.66 -26.34
CA GLN A 69 -49.26 16.39 -26.89
C GLN A 69 -48.20 16.86 -25.90
N GLN A 70 -47.27 15.94 -25.59
CA GLN A 70 -45.83 16.26 -25.45
C GLN A 70 -45.06 15.26 -26.28
N PRO A 71 -43.98 15.67 -27.02
CA PRO A 71 -43.17 14.78 -27.81
C PRO A 71 -42.23 13.97 -26.91
N ASP A 72 -42.03 12.71 -27.26
CA ASP A 72 -41.04 11.80 -26.71
C ASP A 72 -39.64 12.39 -26.88
N GLU A 73 -39.13 13.08 -25.88
CA GLU A 73 -37.69 13.30 -25.74
C GLU A 73 -37.05 12.05 -25.15
N HIS A 74 -36.66 11.14 -26.03
CA HIS A 74 -35.67 10.14 -25.71
C HIS A 74 -34.41 10.87 -25.32
N HIS A 75 -34.09 10.90 -24.01
CA HIS A 75 -32.78 11.27 -23.53
C HIS A 75 -31.78 10.21 -24.02
N ASN A 76 -31.19 10.47 -25.18
CA ASN A 76 -30.01 9.77 -25.68
C ASN A 76 -28.88 10.01 -24.69
N CYS A 77 -28.65 9.05 -23.82
CA CYS A 77 -27.36 8.87 -23.18
C CYS A 77 -26.31 8.73 -24.32
N PRO A 78 -25.26 9.54 -24.39
CA PRO A 78 -24.30 9.39 -25.45
C PRO A 78 -23.74 7.96 -25.37
N ALA A 79 -23.88 7.22 -26.44
CA ALA A 79 -23.31 5.88 -26.59
C ALA A 79 -21.78 6.01 -26.53
N LEU A 80 -21.26 5.96 -25.31
CA LEU A 80 -19.84 5.71 -25.09
C LEU A 80 -19.65 4.23 -25.45
N LYS A 81 -18.87 4.01 -26.51
CA LYS A 81 -18.33 2.68 -26.77
C LYS A 81 -17.74 2.15 -25.45
N PRO A 82 -17.91 0.85 -25.12
CA PRO A 82 -17.20 0.26 -24.01
C PRO A 82 -15.72 0.62 -24.14
N PRO A 83 -15.01 0.86 -23.03
CA PRO A 83 -13.57 1.05 -23.10
C PRO A 83 -13.04 -0.13 -23.89
N PRO A 84 -12.24 0.09 -24.93
CA PRO A 84 -11.66 -1.02 -25.65
C PRO A 84 -10.83 -1.78 -24.62
N PHE A 85 -11.16 -3.03 -24.40
CA PHE A 85 -10.13 -4.00 -24.06
C PHE A 85 -9.01 -3.72 -25.05
N LEU A 86 -7.84 -3.39 -24.56
CA LEU A 86 -6.67 -2.90 -25.25
C LEU A 86 -6.51 -3.52 -26.66
N ASP A 87 -7.03 -2.86 -27.70
CA ASP A 87 -6.60 -3.11 -29.05
C ASP A 87 -5.43 -2.16 -29.34
N THR A 88 -4.24 -2.55 -28.91
CA THR A 88 -3.00 -1.85 -29.18
C THR A 88 -2.47 -2.27 -30.54
N ARG A 89 -3.15 -1.88 -31.62
CA ARG A 89 -2.50 -1.76 -32.92
C ARG A 89 -1.89 -0.37 -33.01
N LEU A 90 -0.58 -0.35 -32.92
CA LEU A 90 0.28 0.79 -33.18
C LEU A 90 0.03 1.32 -34.60
N ASP A 91 -0.64 2.44 -34.73
CA ASP A 91 -0.47 3.32 -35.88
C ASP A 91 0.63 4.33 -35.57
N SER A 92 1.76 4.11 -36.25
CA SER A 92 2.88 5.01 -36.31
C SER A 92 2.54 6.15 -37.26
N THR A 93 2.29 7.34 -36.77
CA THR A 93 2.65 8.67 -37.33
C THR A 93 1.88 9.72 -36.59
N ASP A 94 2.61 10.49 -35.77
CA ASP A 94 2.46 11.93 -35.70
C ASP A 94 3.52 12.54 -34.78
N THR A 95 4.61 12.95 -35.44
CA THR A 95 5.53 13.93 -34.88
C THR A 95 4.90 15.29 -34.99
N VAL A 96 4.50 15.90 -33.88
CA VAL A 96 4.29 17.35 -33.82
C VAL A 96 5.27 17.96 -32.84
N ALA A 97 6.25 18.64 -33.44
CA ALA A 97 7.18 19.52 -32.76
C ALA A 97 6.39 20.72 -32.20
N ALA A 98 6.61 21.03 -30.96
CA ALA A 98 6.27 22.34 -30.41
C ALA A 98 7.60 23.06 -30.08
N ASP A 99 8.09 23.77 -31.08
CA ASP A 99 9.10 24.82 -30.95
C ASP A 99 8.41 26.09 -30.42
N SER A 100 8.86 26.58 -29.28
CA SER A 100 8.83 28.01 -29.04
C SER A 100 10.04 28.45 -28.23
N ALA A 101 10.88 29.16 -28.93
CA ALA A 101 12.15 29.71 -28.55
C ALA A 101 12.03 30.75 -27.43
N VAL A 102 12.88 30.62 -26.42
CA VAL A 102 13.36 31.75 -25.63
C VAL A 102 14.88 31.80 -25.76
N LYS A 103 15.36 32.93 -26.26
CA LYS A 103 16.78 33.21 -26.57
C LYS A 103 17.63 33.33 -25.31
N ALA A 104 18.69 32.60 -25.35
CA ALA A 104 20.10 32.81 -25.03
C ALA A 104 20.52 33.88 -24.05
N GLY A 105 21.23 33.45 -23.01
CA GLY A 105 22.28 34.17 -22.26
C GLY A 105 23.40 33.22 -21.91
N SER A 106 24.50 33.36 -22.61
CA SER A 106 25.90 32.98 -22.37
C SER A 106 26.22 31.68 -21.60
N GLY A 107 26.88 30.80 -22.31
CA GLY A 107 27.32 29.48 -22.04
C GLY A 107 28.30 29.26 -20.90
N VAL A 108 28.03 28.15 -20.21
CA VAL A 108 29.07 27.23 -19.72
C VAL A 108 28.71 25.84 -20.28
N ASN A 109 29.52 25.39 -21.22
CA ASN A 109 29.40 24.08 -21.84
C ASN A 109 29.90 23.04 -20.83
N LEU A 110 29.03 22.53 -19.98
CA LEU A 110 29.26 21.30 -19.23
C LEU A 110 28.90 20.14 -20.17
N GLY A 111 29.93 19.56 -20.78
CA GLY A 111 29.81 18.39 -21.65
C GLY A 111 29.03 17.28 -20.96
N LEU A 112 27.78 17.13 -21.35
CA LEU A 112 26.97 15.97 -21.09
C LEU A 112 27.61 14.77 -21.80
N ARG A 113 28.41 13.99 -21.08
CA ARG A 113 28.81 12.66 -21.53
C ARG A 113 27.57 11.77 -21.50
N SER A 114 27.03 11.48 -22.64
CA SER A 114 26.03 10.43 -22.83
C SER A 114 26.66 9.05 -22.60
N HIS A 115 26.72 8.61 -21.36
CA HIS A 115 26.87 7.21 -21.00
C HIS A 115 25.74 6.86 -20.06
N SER A 116 24.55 6.57 -20.59
CA SER A 116 23.49 5.95 -19.84
C SER A 116 23.75 4.46 -19.75
N SER A 117 24.64 4.04 -18.86
CA SER A 117 24.56 2.70 -18.33
C SER A 117 23.41 2.72 -17.33
N ALA A 118 22.34 1.94 -17.56
CA ALA A 118 21.26 1.77 -16.60
C ALA A 118 21.84 1.32 -15.25
N HIS A 119 21.29 1.87 -14.17
CA HIS A 119 21.67 1.40 -12.82
C HIS A 119 21.18 -0.04 -12.63
N PRO A 120 21.91 -0.92 -11.91
CA PRO A 120 21.53 -2.32 -11.73
C PRO A 120 20.14 -2.53 -11.11
N LEU A 121 19.62 -1.54 -10.36
CA LEU A 121 18.29 -1.56 -9.75
C LEU A 121 17.20 -0.88 -10.60
N ASP A 122 17.52 -0.30 -11.76
CA ASP A 122 16.47 0.27 -12.60
C ASP A 122 15.49 -0.83 -13.04
N PRO A 123 14.18 -0.59 -13.09
CA PRO A 123 13.21 -1.55 -13.60
C PRO A 123 13.60 -2.09 -14.99
N LEU A 124 13.15 -3.29 -15.32
CA LEU A 124 13.38 -3.85 -16.66
C LEU A 124 12.71 -2.99 -17.73
N THR A 125 13.42 -2.75 -18.80
CA THR A 125 12.88 -2.09 -19.99
C THR A 125 11.98 -3.04 -20.78
N PRO A 126 11.05 -2.52 -21.61
CA PRO A 126 10.25 -3.34 -22.54
C PRO A 126 11.09 -4.31 -23.37
N THR A 127 12.24 -3.87 -23.84
CA THR A 127 13.16 -4.70 -24.61
C THR A 127 13.76 -5.83 -23.79
N GLU A 128 14.19 -5.57 -22.55
CA GLU A 128 14.73 -6.59 -21.65
C GLU A 128 13.67 -7.65 -21.33
N ILE A 129 12.43 -7.23 -21.06
CA ILE A 129 11.28 -8.13 -20.81
C ILE A 129 11.04 -9.01 -22.04
N ALA A 130 10.92 -8.42 -23.22
CA ALA A 130 10.65 -9.15 -24.47
C ALA A 130 11.75 -10.17 -24.80
N VAL A 131 13.02 -9.81 -24.61
CA VAL A 131 14.15 -10.72 -24.84
C VAL A 131 14.18 -11.86 -23.85
N ALA A 132 13.92 -11.59 -22.57
CA ALA A 132 13.85 -12.63 -21.54
C ALA A 132 12.74 -13.65 -21.86
N ILE A 133 11.54 -13.18 -22.22
CA ILE A 133 10.42 -14.01 -22.62
C ILE A 133 10.75 -14.85 -23.84
N ALA A 134 11.29 -14.23 -24.90
CA ALA A 134 11.64 -14.92 -26.15
C ALA A 134 12.67 -16.04 -25.89
N SER A 135 13.65 -15.79 -25.01
CA SER A 135 14.66 -16.77 -24.65
C SER A 135 14.07 -17.98 -23.92
N VAL A 136 13.20 -17.73 -22.93
CA VAL A 136 12.52 -18.82 -22.19
C VAL A 136 11.57 -19.59 -23.09
N ARG A 137 10.81 -18.91 -23.96
CA ARG A 137 9.91 -19.57 -24.92
C ARG A 137 10.64 -20.46 -25.91
N ALA A 138 11.86 -20.05 -26.31
CA ALA A 138 12.68 -20.84 -27.24
C ALA A 138 13.18 -22.16 -26.65
N GLU A 139 13.31 -22.26 -25.33
CA GLU A 139 13.72 -23.49 -24.61
C GLU A 139 12.57 -24.50 -24.46
N GLY A 140 11.34 -24.15 -24.80
CA GLY A 140 10.23 -25.13 -24.82
C GLY A 140 10.52 -26.25 -25.81
N ASP A 141 10.56 -27.51 -25.35
CA ASP A 141 10.96 -28.68 -26.16
C ASP A 141 10.01 -28.91 -27.35
N THR A 142 8.73 -28.70 -27.19
CA THR A 142 7.70 -28.93 -28.21
C THR A 142 6.83 -27.70 -28.46
N PRO A 143 6.17 -27.58 -29.63
CA PRO A 143 5.20 -26.51 -29.82
C PRO A 143 4.12 -26.45 -28.76
N GLU A 144 3.61 -27.60 -28.32
CA GLU A 144 2.55 -27.68 -27.31
C GLU A 144 3.04 -27.14 -25.95
N VAL A 145 4.29 -27.40 -25.57
CA VAL A 145 4.88 -26.85 -24.34
C VAL A 145 5.01 -25.35 -24.47
N ARG A 146 5.50 -24.84 -25.59
CA ARG A 146 5.63 -23.40 -25.84
C ARG A 146 4.29 -22.67 -25.83
N ASP A 147 3.30 -23.23 -26.49
CA ASP A 147 1.94 -22.67 -26.57
C ASP A 147 1.21 -22.70 -25.20
N GLY A 148 1.61 -23.65 -24.35
CA GLY A 148 1.09 -23.75 -22.98
C GLY A 148 1.70 -22.76 -21.99
N MET A 149 2.83 -22.12 -22.32
CA MET A 149 3.51 -21.17 -21.42
C MET A 149 2.69 -19.90 -21.23
N ARG A 150 2.51 -19.54 -19.96
CA ARG A 150 1.91 -18.29 -19.51
C ARG A 150 2.91 -17.56 -18.61
N PHE A 151 3.20 -16.31 -18.93
CA PHE A 151 4.22 -15.50 -18.23
C PHE A 151 3.55 -14.72 -17.12
N VAL A 152 3.57 -15.28 -15.92
CA VAL A 152 2.90 -14.71 -14.75
C VAL A 152 3.62 -13.47 -14.25
N GLU A 153 4.96 -13.52 -14.25
CA GLU A 153 5.80 -12.43 -13.76
C GLU A 153 7.13 -12.42 -14.52
N VAL A 154 7.58 -11.24 -14.90
CA VAL A 154 8.94 -10.99 -15.44
C VAL A 154 9.48 -9.76 -14.74
N VAL A 155 10.46 -9.95 -13.86
CA VAL A 155 11.00 -8.89 -13.02
C VAL A 155 12.51 -8.87 -13.03
N LEU A 156 13.07 -7.74 -12.63
CA LEU A 156 14.50 -7.64 -12.34
C LEU A 156 14.87 -8.62 -11.22
N ASN A 157 15.85 -9.49 -11.48
CA ASN A 157 16.51 -10.20 -10.42
C ASN A 157 17.49 -9.24 -9.74
N GLU A 158 17.04 -8.58 -8.68
CA GLU A 158 17.81 -7.53 -8.00
C GLU A 158 19.22 -8.00 -7.66
N PRO A 159 20.27 -7.22 -7.96
CA PRO A 159 21.64 -7.61 -7.69
C PRO A 159 21.96 -7.63 -6.19
N GLY A 160 23.03 -8.28 -5.80
CA GLY A 160 23.49 -8.25 -4.41
C GLY A 160 23.85 -6.83 -3.95
N LYS A 161 23.72 -6.56 -2.65
CA LYS A 161 23.94 -5.23 -2.05
C LYS A 161 25.34 -4.65 -2.34
N ASN A 162 26.35 -5.49 -2.48
CA ASN A 162 27.70 -5.08 -2.86
C ASN A 162 27.77 -4.49 -4.29
N VAL A 163 27.01 -5.06 -5.23
CA VAL A 163 26.91 -4.55 -6.60
C VAL A 163 26.16 -3.21 -6.62
N VAL A 164 25.12 -3.09 -5.83
CA VAL A 164 24.37 -1.85 -5.65
C VAL A 164 25.25 -0.75 -5.06
N ALA A 165 26.02 -1.07 -4.01
CA ALA A 165 26.94 -0.13 -3.39
C ALA A 165 28.01 0.38 -4.36
N LEU A 166 28.55 -0.53 -5.18
CA LEU A 166 29.50 -0.18 -6.23
C LEU A 166 28.87 0.77 -7.26
N ALA A 167 27.65 0.45 -7.72
CA ALA A 167 26.92 1.29 -8.68
C ALA A 167 26.60 2.67 -8.09
N ASP A 168 26.06 2.72 -6.87
CA ASP A 168 25.76 3.97 -6.16
C ASP A 168 26.98 4.86 -6.00
N SER A 169 28.17 4.30 -5.77
CA SER A 169 29.40 5.10 -5.67
C SER A 169 29.76 5.83 -6.98
N HIS A 170 29.31 5.32 -8.11
CA HIS A 170 29.46 5.95 -9.41
C HIS A 170 28.41 7.06 -9.66
N PHE A 171 27.19 6.88 -9.18
CA PHE A 171 26.08 7.83 -9.36
C PHE A 171 26.10 8.94 -8.31
N PHE A 172 26.52 8.65 -7.09
CA PHE A 172 26.62 9.57 -5.96
C PHE A 172 28.05 9.58 -5.41
N PRO A 173 29.01 10.25 -6.08
CA PRO A 173 30.37 10.30 -5.61
C PRO A 173 30.40 10.88 -4.19
N PRO A 174 31.32 10.40 -3.32
CA PRO A 174 31.43 10.87 -1.95
C PRO A 174 31.63 12.39 -1.94
N TYR A 175 30.87 13.08 -1.06
CA TYR A 175 30.94 14.50 -0.85
C TYR A 175 32.40 14.90 -0.56
N GLN A 176 33.02 15.67 -1.44
CA GLN A 176 34.29 16.32 -1.18
C GLN A 176 33.98 17.69 -0.61
N PRO A 177 34.24 17.97 0.67
CA PRO A 177 34.12 19.34 1.20
C PRO A 177 34.97 20.27 0.34
N MET A 178 34.44 21.45 0.00
CA MET A 178 35.17 22.48 -0.75
C MET A 178 36.43 22.81 0.02
N GLN A 179 37.52 22.10 -0.27
CA GLN A 179 38.83 22.54 0.12
C GLN A 179 39.19 23.73 -0.75
N PHE A 180 39.45 24.86 -0.13
CA PHE A 180 40.07 26.00 -0.79
C PHE A 180 41.24 25.50 -1.66
N ARG A 181 41.14 25.68 -2.97
CA ARG A 181 42.16 25.27 -3.93
C ARG A 181 43.48 25.94 -3.60
N SER A 182 44.29 25.31 -2.76
CA SER A 182 45.72 25.55 -2.77
C SER A 182 46.30 24.74 -3.92
N LYS A 183 47.23 25.35 -4.68
CA LYS A 183 47.92 24.73 -5.81
C LYS A 183 48.73 23.52 -5.36
N ALA A 184 48.13 22.36 -5.23
CA ALA A 184 48.75 21.09 -4.90
C ALA A 184 48.77 20.16 -6.12
N SER A 185 49.92 20.04 -6.65
CA SER A 185 50.68 18.99 -7.31
C SER A 185 49.98 18.07 -8.35
N LYS A 186 50.69 17.96 -9.47
CA LYS A 186 50.49 16.99 -10.56
C LYS A 186 50.41 15.52 -10.11
N ALA A 187 50.71 15.18 -8.87
CA ALA A 187 50.60 13.83 -8.30
C ALA A 187 49.14 13.34 -8.10
N ALA A 188 48.21 14.29 -7.82
CA ALA A 188 46.78 13.93 -7.68
C ALA A 188 46.14 13.54 -9.02
N ALA A 189 46.62 14.03 -10.15
CA ALA A 189 46.11 13.68 -11.47
C ALA A 189 46.49 12.25 -11.90
N THR A 190 47.62 11.72 -11.39
CA THR A 190 48.09 10.36 -11.72
C THR A 190 47.31 9.31 -10.92
N ILE A 191 46.90 9.62 -9.68
CA ILE A 191 46.08 8.71 -8.87
C ILE A 191 44.65 8.60 -9.44
N SER A 192 44.11 9.71 -9.95
CA SER A 192 42.79 9.69 -10.59
C SER A 192 42.75 8.90 -11.90
N SER A 193 43.87 8.88 -12.64
CA SER A 193 43.98 8.09 -13.88
C SER A 193 44.16 6.58 -13.62
N LEU A 194 44.79 6.20 -12.50
CA LEU A 194 44.88 4.80 -12.07
C LEU A 194 43.57 4.28 -11.46
N GLN A 195 42.78 5.14 -10.82
CA GLN A 195 41.43 4.81 -10.39
C GLN A 195 40.42 4.71 -11.54
N GLN A 196 40.65 5.41 -12.64
CA GLN A 196 39.83 5.28 -13.86
C GLN A 196 40.13 4.00 -14.65
N GLN A 197 41.26 3.33 -14.45
CA GLN A 197 41.57 2.08 -15.13
C GLN A 197 41.09 0.81 -14.40
N GLN A 198 40.61 0.92 -13.18
CA GLN A 198 39.89 -0.14 -12.45
C GLN A 198 38.41 0.15 -12.36
N GLN A 199 37.75 0.51 -13.46
CA GLN A 199 36.31 0.37 -13.54
C GLN A 199 35.97 -1.12 -13.48
N GLN A 200 35.70 -1.62 -12.29
CA GLN A 200 35.10 -2.94 -12.13
C GLN A 200 33.79 -2.91 -12.93
N GLN A 201 33.78 -3.71 -13.97
CA GLN A 201 32.60 -3.81 -14.84
C GLN A 201 31.47 -4.41 -14.01
N LEU A 202 30.35 -3.68 -13.91
CA LEU A 202 29.16 -4.19 -13.23
C LEU A 202 28.74 -5.52 -13.89
N PRO A 203 28.30 -6.51 -13.13
CA PRO A 203 27.80 -7.75 -13.69
C PRO A 203 26.58 -7.48 -14.57
N PRO A 204 26.32 -8.34 -15.56
CA PRO A 204 25.13 -8.25 -16.40
C PRO A 204 23.84 -8.25 -15.54
N ARG A 205 22.85 -7.49 -15.97
CA ARG A 205 21.50 -7.52 -15.36
C ARG A 205 20.85 -8.88 -15.60
N GLN A 206 19.98 -9.28 -14.74
CA GLN A 206 19.26 -10.54 -14.82
C GLN A 206 17.76 -10.33 -14.70
N ALA A 207 17.01 -11.11 -15.45
CA ALA A 207 15.56 -11.20 -15.31
C ALA A 207 15.19 -12.52 -14.61
N ARG A 208 14.24 -12.43 -13.68
CA ARG A 208 13.58 -13.58 -13.06
C ARG A 208 12.18 -13.69 -13.64
N LEU A 209 11.81 -14.87 -14.11
CA LEU A 209 10.50 -15.13 -14.69
C LEU A 209 9.79 -16.24 -13.91
N VAL A 210 8.50 -16.02 -13.63
CA VAL A 210 7.58 -17.07 -13.20
C VAL A 210 6.72 -17.46 -14.37
N VAL A 211 6.79 -18.72 -14.76
CA VAL A 211 6.08 -19.25 -15.94
C VAL A 211 5.17 -20.38 -15.49
N TYR A 212 3.88 -20.25 -15.77
CA TYR A 212 2.89 -21.30 -15.60
C TYR A 212 2.62 -21.98 -16.95
N ASN A 213 2.66 -23.28 -16.99
CA ASN A 213 2.29 -24.03 -18.17
C ASN A 213 0.87 -24.61 -18.06
N LYS A 214 -0.09 -23.97 -18.74
CA LYS A 214 -1.51 -24.34 -18.72
C LYS A 214 -1.75 -25.80 -19.19
N LYS A 215 -0.91 -26.35 -20.08
CA LYS A 215 -1.08 -27.74 -20.57
C LYS A 215 -0.69 -28.77 -19.54
N THR A 216 0.34 -28.51 -18.74
CA THR A 216 0.90 -29.46 -17.78
C THR A 216 0.56 -29.14 -16.33
N ASN A 217 -0.09 -27.99 -16.04
CA ASN A 217 -0.33 -27.46 -14.71
C ASN A 217 0.95 -27.36 -13.85
N LYS A 218 2.04 -26.87 -14.46
CA LYS A 218 3.33 -26.75 -13.78
C LYS A 218 3.78 -25.30 -13.74
N THR A 219 4.26 -24.90 -12.59
CA THR A 219 4.92 -23.59 -12.38
C THR A 219 6.42 -23.77 -12.39
N SER A 220 7.13 -22.89 -13.08
CA SER A 220 8.59 -22.88 -13.13
C SER A 220 9.14 -21.47 -12.93
N ILE A 221 10.31 -21.40 -12.29
CA ILE A 221 11.06 -20.16 -12.10
C ILE A 221 12.29 -20.23 -12.98
N TRP A 222 12.50 -19.19 -13.78
CA TRP A 222 13.60 -19.04 -14.71
C TRP A 222 14.47 -17.85 -14.34
N LEU A 223 15.77 -18.01 -14.46
CA LEU A 223 16.74 -16.94 -14.30
C LEU A 223 17.47 -16.74 -15.63
N VAL A 224 17.46 -15.51 -16.14
CA VAL A 224 17.95 -15.15 -17.45
C VAL A 224 18.94 -13.98 -17.34
N GLU A 225 20.15 -14.14 -17.83
CA GLU A 225 21.16 -13.09 -17.94
C GLU A 225 20.90 -12.23 -19.19
N LEU A 226 20.85 -10.92 -19.01
CA LEU A 226 20.61 -9.93 -20.04
C LEU A 226 21.94 -9.33 -20.50
N SER A 227 22.29 -9.49 -21.77
CA SER A 227 23.52 -8.91 -22.31
C SER A 227 23.42 -7.40 -22.49
N ASN A 228 24.54 -6.68 -22.32
CA ASN A 228 24.59 -5.22 -22.56
C ASN A 228 24.21 -4.82 -24.00
N GLN A 229 24.23 -5.74 -24.95
CA GLN A 229 23.78 -5.50 -26.33
C GLN A 229 22.26 -5.34 -26.42
N VAL A 230 21.48 -5.88 -25.49
CA VAL A 230 20.02 -5.72 -25.40
C VAL A 230 19.62 -4.29 -25.12
N LEU A 231 20.38 -3.58 -24.28
CA LEU A 231 20.11 -2.21 -23.86
C LEU A 231 20.23 -1.17 -24.99
N ASN A 232 20.96 -1.49 -26.06
CA ASN A 232 21.28 -0.57 -27.15
C ASN A 232 20.64 -0.94 -28.49
N ALA A 233 19.77 -1.94 -28.55
CA ALA A 233 19.18 -2.41 -29.83
C ALA A 233 17.93 -1.59 -30.17
N PRO A 234 17.86 -0.96 -31.35
CA PRO A 234 16.73 -0.16 -31.77
C PRO A 234 15.49 -0.97 -32.20
N SER A 235 15.61 -2.28 -32.36
CA SER A 235 14.46 -3.15 -32.65
C SER A 235 14.69 -4.55 -32.08
N ALA A 236 13.76 -4.99 -31.27
CA ALA A 236 13.79 -6.26 -30.53
C ALA A 236 13.66 -7.52 -31.38
N ALA A 237 13.37 -7.39 -32.65
CA ALA A 237 12.94 -8.53 -33.47
C ALA A 237 14.04 -9.47 -33.95
N HIS A 238 15.32 -9.12 -33.89
CA HIS A 238 16.35 -9.90 -34.55
C HIS A 238 17.63 -10.05 -33.70
N ARG A 239 17.83 -11.20 -33.08
CA ARG A 239 19.12 -11.84 -32.75
C ARG A 239 19.79 -11.57 -31.39
N HIS A 240 19.08 -11.19 -30.36
CA HIS A 240 19.70 -11.17 -29.02
C HIS A 240 19.12 -12.27 -28.16
N HIS A 241 19.80 -13.40 -28.06
CA HIS A 241 19.49 -14.45 -27.11
C HIS A 241 20.08 -14.02 -25.76
N ALA A 242 19.20 -13.81 -24.77
CA ALA A 242 19.67 -13.76 -23.39
C ALA A 242 20.06 -15.18 -22.96
N LYS A 243 21.01 -15.27 -22.04
CA LYS A 243 21.51 -16.57 -21.57
C LYS A 243 20.65 -17.07 -20.40
N ILE A 244 20.05 -18.23 -20.53
CA ILE A 244 19.37 -18.90 -19.42
C ILE A 244 20.43 -19.41 -18.44
N LEU A 245 20.28 -19.00 -17.19
CA LEU A 245 21.18 -19.42 -16.09
C LEU A 245 20.61 -20.61 -15.34
N SER A 246 19.30 -20.64 -15.10
CA SER A 246 18.63 -21.76 -14.43
C SER A 246 17.16 -21.82 -14.79
N SER A 247 16.58 -23.01 -14.63
CA SER A 247 15.16 -23.27 -14.70
C SER A 247 14.82 -24.30 -13.62
N VAL A 248 13.84 -23.98 -12.79
CA VAL A 248 13.41 -24.84 -11.68
C VAL A 248 11.90 -24.97 -11.71
N VAL A 249 11.40 -26.22 -11.77
CA VAL A 249 9.98 -26.48 -11.60
C VAL A 249 9.65 -26.48 -10.10
N VAL A 250 8.64 -25.70 -9.71
CA VAL A 250 8.16 -25.65 -8.33
C VAL A 250 6.93 -26.55 -8.23
N PRO A 251 7.02 -27.64 -7.47
CA PRO A 251 5.89 -28.58 -7.36
C PRO A 251 4.80 -28.05 -6.41
N ASP A 252 3.58 -28.48 -6.66
CA ASP A 252 2.42 -28.28 -5.77
C ASP A 252 2.19 -26.81 -5.38
N VAL A 253 2.22 -25.91 -6.38
CA VAL A 253 1.92 -24.50 -6.24
C VAL A 253 1.04 -24.01 -7.38
N GLN A 254 0.24 -22.99 -7.09
CA GLN A 254 -0.47 -22.18 -8.08
C GLN A 254 0.04 -20.75 -8.03
N PRO A 255 0.49 -20.19 -9.16
CA PRO A 255 0.94 -18.79 -9.20
C PRO A 255 -0.27 -17.84 -9.20
N PRO A 256 -0.03 -16.51 -9.08
CA PRO A 256 -1.06 -15.49 -9.22
C PRO A 256 -1.92 -15.67 -10.47
N MET A 257 -3.17 -15.22 -10.38
CA MET A 257 -4.09 -15.16 -11.52
C MET A 257 -3.81 -13.96 -12.40
N ASP A 258 -4.47 -13.93 -13.55
CA ASP A 258 -4.29 -12.92 -14.58
C ASP A 258 -5.65 -12.47 -15.14
N ALA A 259 -5.71 -11.25 -15.67
CA ALA A 259 -6.94 -10.66 -16.21
C ALA A 259 -7.55 -11.48 -17.35
N ASP A 260 -6.73 -12.11 -18.20
CA ASP A 260 -7.22 -12.97 -19.27
C ASP A 260 -7.91 -14.22 -18.72
N GLU A 261 -7.37 -14.82 -17.64
CA GLU A 261 -8.02 -15.95 -16.96
C GLU A 261 -9.35 -15.55 -16.34
N TYR A 262 -9.45 -14.32 -15.81
CA TYR A 262 -10.71 -13.82 -15.26
C TYR A 262 -11.78 -13.67 -16.35
N ALA A 263 -11.43 -13.09 -17.49
CA ALA A 263 -12.33 -12.94 -18.62
C ALA A 263 -12.77 -14.32 -19.20
N GLU A 264 -11.83 -15.27 -19.35
CA GLU A 264 -12.12 -16.64 -19.79
C GLU A 264 -13.07 -17.36 -18.79
N CYS A 265 -12.88 -17.15 -17.48
CA CYS A 265 -13.71 -17.70 -16.42
C CYS A 265 -15.13 -17.14 -16.46
N GLU A 266 -15.29 -15.83 -16.56
CA GLU A 266 -16.60 -15.18 -16.71
C GLU A 266 -17.36 -15.73 -17.92
N ALA A 267 -16.71 -15.79 -19.08
CA ALA A 267 -17.32 -16.33 -20.29
C ALA A 267 -17.74 -17.81 -20.11
N THR A 268 -16.91 -18.62 -19.44
CA THR A 268 -17.18 -20.04 -19.15
C THR A 268 -18.41 -20.19 -18.26
N VAL A 269 -18.54 -19.39 -17.21
CA VAL A 269 -19.67 -19.45 -16.29
C VAL A 269 -20.95 -18.97 -16.97
N LYS A 270 -20.91 -17.86 -17.70
CA LYS A 270 -22.07 -17.33 -18.46
C LYS A 270 -22.55 -18.28 -19.55
N GLY A 271 -21.64 -19.09 -20.11
CA GLY A 271 -21.98 -20.14 -21.08
C GLY A 271 -22.50 -21.45 -20.47
N HIS A 272 -22.47 -21.63 -19.14
CA HIS A 272 -22.88 -22.86 -18.48
C HIS A 272 -24.41 -22.96 -18.37
N GLY A 273 -25.03 -23.94 -19.03
CA GLY A 273 -26.49 -24.07 -19.10
C GLY A 273 -27.20 -24.03 -17.75
N PRO A 274 -26.82 -24.84 -16.75
CA PRO A 274 -27.40 -24.78 -15.40
C PRO A 274 -27.32 -23.40 -14.74
N PHE A 275 -26.23 -22.63 -14.97
CA PHE A 275 -26.07 -21.25 -14.48
C PHE A 275 -27.09 -20.32 -15.13
N VAL A 276 -27.24 -20.40 -16.47
CA VAL A 276 -28.25 -19.62 -17.22
C VAL A 276 -29.67 -19.88 -16.70
N GLU A 277 -30.02 -21.14 -16.45
CA GLU A 277 -31.34 -21.47 -15.90
C GLU A 277 -31.51 -20.96 -14.46
N ALA A 278 -30.47 -20.95 -13.66
CA ALA A 278 -30.52 -20.40 -12.32
C ALA A 278 -30.67 -18.84 -12.34
N MET A 279 -30.09 -18.17 -13.33
CA MET A 279 -30.29 -16.72 -13.53
C MET A 279 -31.73 -16.43 -13.94
N LYS A 280 -32.29 -17.19 -14.86
CA LYS A 280 -33.72 -17.07 -15.25
C LYS A 280 -34.67 -17.23 -14.07
N LYS A 281 -34.41 -18.18 -13.16
CA LYS A 281 -35.24 -18.35 -11.93
C LYS A 281 -35.20 -17.08 -11.04
N ARG A 282 -34.19 -16.23 -11.17
CA ARG A 282 -34.03 -14.95 -10.46
C ARG A 282 -34.54 -13.76 -11.25
N GLY A 283 -35.16 -14.02 -12.44
CA GLY A 283 -35.68 -12.97 -13.31
C GLY A 283 -34.60 -12.28 -14.13
N ILE A 284 -33.46 -12.94 -14.35
CA ILE A 284 -32.35 -12.42 -15.16
C ILE A 284 -32.31 -13.26 -16.45
N ASP A 285 -32.88 -12.72 -17.53
CA ASP A 285 -32.93 -13.40 -18.84
C ASP A 285 -31.77 -13.02 -19.75
N ASP A 286 -31.18 -11.83 -19.52
CA ASP A 286 -30.09 -11.29 -20.31
C ASP A 286 -28.74 -11.50 -19.59
N MET A 287 -27.87 -12.34 -20.15
CA MET A 287 -26.56 -12.64 -19.60
C MET A 287 -25.55 -11.48 -19.75
N GLU A 288 -25.83 -10.49 -20.60
CA GLU A 288 -24.99 -9.28 -20.68
C GLU A 288 -25.12 -8.39 -19.45
N LEU A 289 -26.22 -8.53 -18.69
CA LEU A 289 -26.39 -7.85 -17.40
C LEU A 289 -25.64 -8.52 -16.25
N VAL A 290 -25.21 -9.77 -16.43
CA VAL A 290 -24.52 -10.55 -15.40
C VAL A 290 -23.04 -10.23 -15.42
N MET A 291 -22.49 -9.99 -14.24
CA MET A 291 -21.06 -9.84 -13.98
C MET A 291 -20.60 -11.03 -13.14
N VAL A 292 -19.49 -11.61 -13.49
CA VAL A 292 -18.91 -12.76 -12.79
C VAL A 292 -17.48 -12.40 -12.39
N ASP A 293 -17.25 -12.28 -11.09
CA ASP A 293 -15.94 -11.94 -10.53
C ASP A 293 -15.26 -13.21 -10.00
N PRO A 294 -14.25 -13.76 -10.67
CA PRO A 294 -13.50 -14.91 -10.18
C PRO A 294 -12.71 -14.56 -8.92
N TRP A 295 -12.77 -15.44 -7.93
CA TRP A 295 -11.99 -15.34 -6.69
C TRP A 295 -11.15 -16.59 -6.49
N CYS A 296 -9.94 -16.41 -5.98
CA CYS A 296 -9.08 -17.50 -5.56
C CYS A 296 -9.79 -18.35 -4.50
N VAL A 297 -9.73 -19.66 -4.62
CA VAL A 297 -10.44 -20.57 -3.69
C VAL A 297 -9.82 -20.57 -2.29
N GLY A 298 -8.57 -20.16 -2.15
CA GLY A 298 -7.79 -20.35 -0.93
C GLY A 298 -7.48 -21.84 -0.71
N TYR A 299 -7.30 -22.22 0.57
CA TYR A 299 -7.13 -23.63 0.94
C TYR A 299 -7.95 -23.94 2.19
N TYR A 300 -9.04 -24.68 2.02
CA TYR A 300 -9.98 -25.06 3.08
C TYR A 300 -10.01 -26.56 3.31
N GLY A 301 -9.51 -27.34 2.38
CA GLY A 301 -9.41 -28.79 2.40
C GLY A 301 -8.71 -29.33 1.15
N GLU A 302 -8.63 -30.67 1.02
CA GLU A 302 -7.94 -31.32 -0.11
C GLU A 302 -8.62 -31.05 -1.46
N GLU A 303 -9.89 -30.68 -1.46
CA GLU A 303 -10.63 -30.26 -2.66
C GLU A 303 -10.04 -28.99 -3.30
N ASP A 304 -9.40 -28.15 -2.50
CA ASP A 304 -8.73 -26.93 -2.95
C ASP A 304 -7.23 -27.14 -3.25
N ALA A 305 -6.75 -28.39 -3.26
CA ALA A 305 -5.34 -28.71 -3.47
C ALA A 305 -4.78 -28.13 -4.77
N PRO A 306 -3.52 -27.67 -4.80
CA PRO A 306 -2.91 -27.00 -5.96
C PRO A 306 -2.64 -27.93 -7.16
N SER A 307 -3.02 -29.20 -7.06
CA SER A 307 -3.05 -30.12 -8.20
C SER A 307 -4.01 -29.69 -9.32
N ARG A 308 -4.97 -28.81 -9.00
CA ARG A 308 -5.88 -28.13 -9.92
C ARG A 308 -5.80 -26.61 -9.70
N ARG A 309 -5.96 -25.85 -10.76
CA ARG A 309 -6.06 -24.38 -10.68
C ARG A 309 -7.54 -23.99 -10.59
N LEU A 310 -7.97 -23.43 -9.47
CA LEU A 310 -9.38 -23.28 -9.14
C LEU A 310 -9.77 -21.82 -8.87
N ALA A 311 -11.01 -21.47 -9.26
CA ALA A 311 -11.66 -20.22 -8.88
C ALA A 311 -13.09 -20.46 -8.38
N ARG A 312 -13.56 -19.63 -7.43
CA ARG A 312 -14.96 -19.56 -6.95
C ARG A 312 -15.53 -18.18 -7.27
N PRO A 313 -16.17 -18.01 -8.43
CA PRO A 313 -16.72 -16.73 -8.83
C PRO A 313 -17.85 -16.23 -7.94
N LEU A 314 -17.88 -14.90 -7.75
CA LEU A 314 -19.02 -14.16 -7.24
C LEU A 314 -19.85 -13.65 -8.40
N VAL A 315 -21.17 -13.50 -8.18
CA VAL A 315 -22.10 -13.10 -9.25
C VAL A 315 -22.82 -11.82 -8.87
N PHE A 316 -22.91 -10.91 -9.81
CA PHE A 316 -23.62 -9.63 -9.70
C PHE A 316 -24.48 -9.41 -10.94
N CYS A 317 -25.44 -8.50 -10.87
CA CYS A 317 -26.33 -8.23 -11.98
C CYS A 317 -26.70 -6.76 -12.08
N LYS A 318 -26.53 -6.17 -13.28
CA LYS A 318 -27.02 -4.82 -13.59
C LYS A 318 -28.55 -4.80 -13.77
N THR A 319 -29.15 -3.62 -13.68
CA THR A 319 -30.57 -3.44 -13.90
C THR A 319 -30.89 -3.36 -15.40
N PRO A 320 -31.90 -4.08 -15.92
CA PRO A 320 -32.31 -3.95 -17.31
C PRO A 320 -32.59 -2.50 -17.72
N GLY A 321 -32.03 -2.07 -18.85
CA GLY A 321 -32.20 -0.72 -19.37
C GLY A 321 -31.51 0.40 -18.59
N ALA A 322 -30.68 0.08 -17.60
CA ALA A 322 -29.89 1.06 -16.88
C ALA A 322 -28.76 1.66 -17.74
N CYS A 323 -28.24 2.79 -17.26
CA CYS A 323 -27.05 3.42 -17.84
C CYS A 323 -25.89 2.42 -17.85
N PRO A 324 -25.06 2.35 -18.89
CA PRO A 324 -23.86 1.51 -18.92
C PRO A 324 -22.89 1.74 -17.75
N LEU A 325 -22.94 2.94 -17.13
CA LEU A 325 -22.14 3.30 -15.95
C LEU A 325 -22.80 2.90 -14.62
N GLU A 326 -23.84 2.08 -14.64
CA GLU A 326 -24.48 1.60 -13.42
C GLU A 326 -23.49 0.78 -12.59
N ASN A 327 -23.55 0.98 -11.27
CA ASN A 327 -22.81 0.17 -10.30
C ASN A 327 -23.42 -1.24 -10.22
N GLY A 328 -22.86 -2.19 -10.95
CA GLY A 328 -23.31 -3.58 -10.94
C GLY A 328 -23.12 -4.29 -9.60
N TYR A 329 -22.12 -3.89 -8.79
CA TYR A 329 -21.89 -4.43 -7.45
C TYR A 329 -23.02 -4.16 -6.46
N ALA A 330 -23.89 -3.21 -6.76
CA ALA A 330 -25.09 -2.95 -5.97
C ALA A 330 -26.15 -4.08 -5.99
N ARG A 331 -25.98 -5.07 -6.84
CA ARG A 331 -26.94 -6.16 -6.97
C ARG A 331 -26.26 -7.53 -6.99
N PRO A 332 -25.73 -7.98 -5.83
CA PRO A 332 -25.19 -9.35 -5.69
C PRO A 332 -26.29 -10.40 -5.88
N VAL A 333 -25.92 -11.50 -6.54
CA VAL A 333 -26.77 -12.67 -6.79
C VAL A 333 -26.38 -13.78 -5.82
N GLU A 334 -27.16 -13.94 -4.77
CA GLU A 334 -26.88 -14.90 -3.71
C GLU A 334 -27.43 -16.31 -4.00
N GLY A 335 -26.85 -17.31 -3.32
CA GLY A 335 -27.29 -18.69 -3.38
C GLY A 335 -26.81 -19.48 -4.58
N ILE A 336 -25.93 -18.91 -5.37
CA ILE A 336 -25.23 -19.58 -6.47
C ILE A 336 -23.84 -19.97 -6.01
N HIS A 337 -23.50 -21.22 -6.18
CA HIS A 337 -22.16 -21.75 -5.95
C HIS A 337 -21.60 -22.30 -7.25
N VAL A 338 -20.45 -21.78 -7.65
CA VAL A 338 -19.74 -22.20 -8.86
C VAL A 338 -18.28 -22.48 -8.50
N LEU A 339 -17.75 -23.61 -8.97
CA LEU A 339 -16.33 -23.91 -8.93
C LEU A 339 -15.85 -24.14 -10.37
N VAL A 340 -14.82 -23.40 -10.75
CA VAL A 340 -14.25 -23.45 -12.08
C VAL A 340 -12.83 -24.01 -12.03
N ASP A 341 -12.57 -25.02 -12.87
CA ASP A 341 -11.21 -25.44 -13.20
C ASP A 341 -10.62 -24.46 -14.23
N MET A 342 -9.73 -23.58 -13.77
CA MET A 342 -9.13 -22.53 -14.58
C MET A 342 -8.12 -23.04 -15.60
N GLN A 343 -7.53 -24.22 -15.35
CA GLN A 343 -6.66 -24.87 -16.34
C GLN A 343 -7.45 -25.32 -17.57
N GLN A 344 -8.62 -25.95 -17.33
CA GLN A 344 -9.47 -26.50 -18.40
C GLN A 344 -10.53 -25.51 -18.88
N MET A 345 -10.72 -24.39 -18.19
CA MET A 345 -11.84 -23.46 -18.37
C MET A 345 -13.18 -24.18 -18.39
N LYS A 346 -13.47 -24.85 -17.28
CA LYS A 346 -14.68 -25.67 -17.15
C LYS A 346 -15.29 -25.52 -15.77
N VAL A 347 -16.61 -25.32 -15.74
CA VAL A 347 -17.39 -25.45 -14.49
C VAL A 347 -17.37 -26.90 -14.05
N ILE A 348 -16.82 -27.18 -12.87
CA ILE A 348 -16.72 -28.55 -12.30
C ILE A 348 -17.70 -28.78 -11.17
N GLU A 349 -18.16 -27.74 -10.48
CA GLU A 349 -19.24 -27.79 -9.52
C GLU A 349 -20.21 -26.64 -9.76
N PHE A 350 -21.51 -26.93 -9.71
CA PHE A 350 -22.54 -25.91 -9.80
C PHE A 350 -23.71 -26.30 -8.86
N GLU A 351 -24.10 -25.35 -7.99
CA GLU A 351 -25.23 -25.52 -7.09
C GLU A 351 -26.09 -24.25 -7.06
N ASP A 352 -27.39 -24.42 -7.29
CA ASP A 352 -28.42 -23.41 -7.05
C ASP A 352 -29.06 -23.71 -5.68
N ARG A 353 -28.41 -23.25 -4.60
CA ARG A 353 -28.68 -23.65 -3.22
C ARG A 353 -29.97 -23.07 -2.67
N TYR A 354 -30.19 -21.77 -2.92
CA TYR A 354 -31.37 -21.06 -2.43
C TYR A 354 -31.61 -19.78 -3.23
N LEU A 355 -32.81 -19.24 -3.11
CA LEU A 355 -33.18 -17.99 -3.74
C LEU A 355 -33.19 -16.87 -2.71
N VAL A 356 -32.51 -15.77 -3.04
CA VAL A 356 -32.62 -14.48 -2.39
C VAL A 356 -33.12 -13.47 -3.43
N PRO A 357 -34.10 -12.64 -3.13
CA PRO A 357 -34.51 -11.58 -4.04
C PRO A 357 -33.31 -10.70 -4.40
N LEU A 358 -33.23 -10.29 -5.65
CA LEU A 358 -32.25 -9.27 -6.04
C LEU A 358 -32.54 -7.99 -5.28
N PRO A 359 -31.53 -7.29 -4.76
CA PRO A 359 -31.71 -5.98 -4.14
C PRO A 359 -32.49 -5.06 -5.10
N PRO A 360 -33.52 -4.34 -4.59
CA PRO A 360 -34.30 -3.46 -5.42
C PRO A 360 -33.43 -2.33 -5.99
N PRO A 361 -33.80 -1.76 -7.14
CA PRO A 361 -33.11 -0.58 -7.67
C PRO A 361 -33.16 0.57 -6.66
N ASP A 362 -32.01 0.92 -6.08
CA ASP A 362 -31.85 2.07 -5.19
C ASP A 362 -31.37 3.26 -6.00
N PRO A 363 -32.04 4.44 -5.95
CA PRO A 363 -31.57 5.64 -6.63
C PRO A 363 -30.17 6.11 -6.18
N LEU A 364 -29.73 5.72 -4.98
CA LEU A 364 -28.43 6.09 -4.41
C LEU A 364 -27.31 5.09 -4.75
N ARG A 365 -27.57 4.03 -5.52
CA ARG A 365 -26.58 2.99 -5.81
C ARG A 365 -25.45 3.40 -6.73
N ASN A 366 -25.58 4.51 -7.44
CA ASN A 366 -24.62 4.98 -8.41
C ASN A 366 -23.77 6.11 -7.86
N TYR A 367 -22.54 6.25 -8.34
CA TYR A 367 -21.59 7.27 -7.90
C TYR A 367 -21.24 8.30 -8.98
N THR A 368 -21.55 8.05 -10.25
CA THR A 368 -21.30 9.03 -11.32
C THR A 368 -22.37 10.11 -11.32
N ALA A 369 -21.97 11.36 -11.58
CA ALA A 369 -22.91 12.48 -11.62
C ALA A 369 -24.04 12.25 -12.62
N ALA A 370 -23.73 11.70 -13.80
CA ALA A 370 -24.72 11.42 -14.83
C ALA A 370 -25.76 10.39 -14.39
N ALA A 371 -25.35 9.34 -13.66
CA ALA A 371 -26.24 8.27 -13.23
C ALA A 371 -27.02 8.61 -11.94
N LEU A 372 -26.46 9.46 -11.06
CA LEU A 372 -27.03 9.71 -9.74
C LEU A 372 -27.83 11.02 -9.67
N ARG A 373 -27.29 12.12 -10.17
CA ARG A 373 -27.80 13.47 -9.92
C ARG A 373 -28.27 14.20 -11.18
N GLY A 374 -28.58 13.46 -12.25
CA GLY A 374 -28.94 14.08 -13.53
C GLY A 374 -27.80 14.95 -14.12
N GLY A 375 -26.55 14.61 -13.81
CA GLY A 375 -25.40 15.34 -14.29
C GLY A 375 -25.03 16.61 -13.51
N VAL A 376 -25.65 16.84 -12.35
CA VAL A 376 -25.46 18.08 -11.58
C VAL A 376 -24.56 17.81 -10.38
N ASP A 377 -23.44 18.53 -10.32
CA ASP A 377 -22.57 18.60 -9.15
C ASP A 377 -22.79 19.89 -8.36
N ARG A 378 -22.42 19.91 -7.09
CA ARG A 378 -22.48 21.11 -6.26
C ARG A 378 -21.47 22.16 -6.75
N THR A 379 -21.80 23.44 -6.57
CA THR A 379 -21.02 24.57 -7.12
C THR A 379 -20.27 25.39 -6.07
N ASP A 380 -20.33 24.98 -4.82
CA ASP A 380 -19.69 25.67 -3.69
C ASP A 380 -18.18 25.37 -3.55
N VAL A 381 -17.70 24.32 -4.22
CA VAL A 381 -16.27 23.96 -4.24
C VAL A 381 -15.54 24.83 -5.27
N LYS A 382 -14.57 25.62 -4.80
CA LYS A 382 -13.72 26.46 -5.65
C LYS A 382 -12.44 25.71 -6.03
N PRO A 383 -11.89 25.95 -7.24
CA PRO A 383 -10.63 25.35 -7.65
C PRO A 383 -9.48 25.71 -6.71
N LEU A 384 -8.64 24.69 -6.39
CA LEU A 384 -7.37 24.87 -5.70
C LEU A 384 -6.24 24.70 -6.72
N LEU A 385 -5.39 25.71 -6.84
CA LEU A 385 -4.22 25.69 -7.71
C LEU A 385 -2.95 25.62 -6.86
N ILE A 386 -2.11 24.60 -7.11
CA ILE A 386 -0.77 24.49 -6.52
C ILE A 386 0.24 24.89 -7.59
N SER A 387 1.02 25.94 -7.31
CA SER A 387 2.00 26.48 -8.25
C SER A 387 3.40 26.49 -7.63
N GLN A 388 4.39 26.12 -8.41
CA GLN A 388 5.82 26.20 -8.08
C GLN A 388 6.54 26.99 -9.18
N PRO A 389 6.53 28.35 -9.14
CA PRO A 389 7.03 29.19 -10.24
C PRO A 389 8.51 28.98 -10.58
N GLU A 390 9.32 28.59 -9.59
CA GLU A 390 10.75 28.28 -9.78
C GLU A 390 10.99 26.80 -10.11
N GLY A 391 9.93 26.01 -10.30
CA GLY A 391 9.98 24.56 -10.48
C GLY A 391 10.03 23.78 -9.16
N PRO A 392 10.05 22.45 -9.22
CA PRO A 392 10.07 21.60 -8.04
C PRO A 392 11.47 21.59 -7.39
N SER A 393 11.51 21.30 -6.09
CA SER A 393 12.76 21.15 -5.36
C SER A 393 13.41 19.76 -5.54
N PHE A 394 12.81 18.88 -6.32
CA PHE A 394 13.41 17.58 -6.64
C PHE A 394 14.09 17.57 -8.00
N ARG A 395 15.04 16.67 -8.16
CA ARG A 395 15.72 16.34 -9.43
C ARG A 395 15.59 14.85 -9.67
N VAL A 396 15.42 14.48 -10.95
CA VAL A 396 15.27 13.06 -11.34
C VAL A 396 16.25 12.75 -12.47
N ASN A 397 17.01 11.68 -12.31
CA ASN A 397 17.88 11.12 -13.33
C ASN A 397 17.55 9.63 -13.53
N GLY A 398 16.78 9.31 -14.60
CA GLY A 398 16.17 8.00 -14.75
C GLY A 398 15.21 7.71 -13.59
N TYR A 399 15.56 6.74 -12.76
CA TYR A 399 14.83 6.38 -11.56
C TYR A 399 15.46 6.89 -10.26
N ALA A 400 16.61 7.55 -10.34
CA ALA A 400 17.23 8.20 -9.19
C ALA A 400 16.57 9.53 -8.90
N VAL A 401 16.21 9.75 -7.63
CA VAL A 401 15.56 10.96 -7.11
C VAL A 401 16.46 11.62 -6.09
N GLU A 402 16.63 12.91 -6.24
CA GLU A 402 17.22 13.82 -5.24
C GLU A 402 16.17 14.85 -4.86
N TRP A 403 15.85 14.97 -3.59
CA TRP A 403 14.95 15.99 -3.08
C TRP A 403 15.53 16.66 -1.83
N GLN A 404 15.96 17.89 -1.96
CA GLN A 404 16.64 18.62 -0.89
C GLN A 404 17.84 17.81 -0.35
N LYS A 405 17.71 17.19 0.84
CA LYS A 405 18.73 16.32 1.44
C LYS A 405 18.48 14.82 1.22
N TRP A 406 17.32 14.44 0.69
CA TRP A 406 16.99 13.05 0.41
C TRP A 406 17.55 12.55 -0.92
N ASN A 407 17.96 11.28 -0.94
CA ASN A 407 18.33 10.55 -2.14
C ASN A 407 17.73 9.13 -2.07
N PHE A 408 17.10 8.70 -3.13
CA PHE A 408 16.57 7.33 -3.25
C PHE A 408 16.34 6.97 -4.71
N ARG A 409 15.94 5.73 -4.97
CA ARG A 409 15.55 5.27 -6.31
C ARG A 409 14.12 4.75 -6.28
N VAL A 410 13.38 5.02 -7.35
CA VAL A 410 12.05 4.48 -7.58
C VAL A 410 12.18 3.19 -8.36
N GLY A 411 11.59 2.10 -7.85
CA GLY A 411 11.42 0.82 -8.52
C GLY A 411 9.95 0.48 -8.64
N PHE A 412 9.65 -0.50 -9.48
CA PHE A 412 8.30 -1.02 -9.64
C PHE A 412 8.34 -2.49 -10.02
N THR A 413 7.49 -3.30 -9.37
CA THR A 413 7.29 -4.70 -9.72
C THR A 413 5.81 -5.00 -9.97
N PRO A 414 5.47 -5.95 -10.84
CA PRO A 414 4.07 -6.33 -11.08
C PRO A 414 3.39 -6.91 -9.84
N ARG A 415 4.14 -7.46 -8.90
CA ARG A 415 3.60 -8.03 -7.66
C ARG A 415 3.39 -6.99 -6.56
N GLU A 416 4.44 -6.22 -6.22
CA GLU A 416 4.42 -5.30 -5.08
C GLU A 416 3.91 -3.89 -5.46
N GLY A 417 3.99 -3.52 -6.75
CA GLY A 417 3.83 -2.15 -7.19
C GLY A 417 5.09 -1.33 -6.90
N LEU A 418 4.93 -0.19 -6.22
CA LEU A 418 6.00 0.76 -5.91
C LEU A 418 7.02 0.19 -4.93
N VAL A 419 8.29 0.28 -5.30
CA VAL A 419 9.44 -0.08 -4.46
C VAL A 419 10.36 1.13 -4.33
N ILE A 420 10.82 1.42 -3.13
CA ILE A 420 11.80 2.48 -2.88
C ILE A 420 13.13 1.85 -2.50
N HIS A 421 14.20 2.20 -3.24
CA HIS A 421 15.53 1.64 -3.04
C HIS A 421 16.54 2.69 -2.54
N THR A 422 17.54 2.23 -1.83
CA THR A 422 18.76 2.96 -1.44
C THR A 422 18.49 4.32 -0.80
N VAL A 423 17.53 4.34 0.12
CA VAL A 423 17.12 5.57 0.83
C VAL A 423 18.27 6.08 1.68
N ALA A 424 18.63 7.33 1.44
CA ALA A 424 19.69 8.01 2.17
C ALA A 424 19.38 9.49 2.36
N TYR A 425 20.01 10.09 3.36
CA TYR A 425 19.93 11.51 3.68
C TYR A 425 21.30 12.13 3.60
N ASN A 426 21.44 13.24 2.87
CA ASN A 426 22.68 13.99 2.77
C ASN A 426 22.81 14.93 3.96
N ASP A 427 23.51 14.49 4.98
CA ASP A 427 23.90 15.30 6.13
C ASP A 427 25.08 16.19 5.73
N GLY A 428 24.93 17.51 5.85
CA GLY A 428 25.96 18.48 5.45
C GLY A 428 27.31 18.28 6.15
N ILE A 429 27.34 17.61 7.29
CA ILE A 429 28.56 17.33 8.06
C ILE A 429 29.15 15.96 7.69
N HIS A 430 28.30 14.93 7.63
CA HIS A 430 28.74 13.54 7.48
C HIS A 430 28.59 13.01 6.05
N GLY A 431 28.05 13.81 5.12
CA GLY A 431 27.78 13.41 3.76
C GLY A 431 26.52 12.53 3.61
N ARG A 432 26.51 11.65 2.61
CA ARG A 432 25.37 10.76 2.34
C ARG A 432 25.34 9.63 3.36
N ARG A 433 24.26 9.55 4.12
CA ARG A 433 24.03 8.57 5.19
C ARG A 433 22.86 7.67 4.81
N SER A 434 23.06 6.37 4.82
CA SER A 434 22.04 5.38 4.48
C SER A 434 21.00 5.26 5.60
N ILE A 435 19.77 4.90 5.22
CA ILE A 435 18.65 4.65 6.13
C ILE A 435 18.03 3.29 5.83
N ALA A 436 17.73 3.03 4.56
CA ALA A 436 17.17 1.75 4.14
C ALA A 436 17.69 1.35 2.75
N HIS A 437 17.85 0.03 2.54
CA HIS A 437 18.19 -0.52 1.24
C HIS A 437 16.97 -0.69 0.35
N ARG A 438 15.86 -1.20 0.89
CA ARG A 438 14.63 -1.48 0.14
C ARG A 438 13.41 -1.37 1.03
N LEU A 439 12.40 -0.66 0.56
CA LEU A 439 11.11 -0.47 1.22
C LEU A 439 9.99 -0.81 0.24
N SER A 440 9.08 -1.70 0.62
CA SER A 440 7.93 -2.09 -0.21
C SER A 440 6.80 -2.68 0.62
N PHE A 441 5.60 -2.77 0.04
CA PHE A 441 4.50 -3.57 0.56
C PHE A 441 4.54 -4.94 -0.11
N VAL A 442 4.53 -6.01 0.68
CA VAL A 442 4.84 -7.37 0.19
C VAL A 442 3.71 -8.36 0.35
N GLU A 443 2.68 -8.03 1.12
CA GLU A 443 1.42 -8.79 1.17
C GLU A 443 0.28 -7.92 1.66
N MET A 444 -0.94 -8.25 1.21
CA MET A 444 -2.20 -7.69 1.67
C MET A 444 -3.19 -8.83 1.86
N VAL A 445 -3.85 -8.89 3.04
CA VAL A 445 -4.82 -9.92 3.36
C VAL A 445 -6.13 -9.29 3.82
N VAL A 446 -7.24 -9.69 3.18
CA VAL A 446 -8.57 -9.12 3.47
C VAL A 446 -9.56 -10.23 3.86
N PRO A 447 -9.64 -10.59 5.16
CA PRO A 447 -10.60 -11.56 5.65
C PRO A 447 -11.94 -10.93 5.99
N TYR A 448 -13.03 -11.61 5.62
CA TYR A 448 -14.41 -11.21 5.90
C TYR A 448 -14.97 -11.96 7.12
N GLY A 449 -15.72 -11.23 7.97
CA GLY A 449 -16.22 -11.72 9.25
C GLY A 449 -17.57 -12.45 9.21
N ASP A 450 -18.27 -12.50 8.07
CA ASP A 450 -19.53 -13.24 7.95
C ASP A 450 -19.29 -14.73 7.72
N PRO A 451 -19.78 -15.63 8.61
CA PRO A 451 -19.56 -17.06 8.47
C PRO A 451 -20.41 -17.74 7.38
N LYS A 452 -21.33 -17.02 6.74
CA LYS A 452 -22.16 -17.57 5.66
C LYS A 452 -21.42 -17.54 4.32
N ASP A 453 -21.78 -18.47 3.45
CA ASP A 453 -21.36 -18.49 2.04
C ASP A 453 -21.94 -17.25 1.30
N PRO A 454 -21.18 -16.60 0.42
CA PRO A 454 -19.78 -16.88 0.03
C PRO A 454 -18.72 -16.24 0.95
N HIS A 455 -19.12 -15.42 1.92
CA HIS A 455 -18.23 -14.49 2.63
C HIS A 455 -17.16 -15.19 3.48
N TYR A 456 -17.46 -16.34 4.08
CA TYR A 456 -16.48 -17.07 4.91
C TYR A 456 -15.21 -17.48 4.15
N ARG A 457 -15.29 -17.64 2.81
CA ARG A 457 -14.16 -17.98 1.93
C ARG A 457 -13.52 -16.75 1.29
N LYS A 458 -14.07 -15.57 1.47
CA LYS A 458 -13.49 -14.31 0.97
C LYS A 458 -12.34 -13.89 1.86
N ASN A 459 -11.17 -14.41 1.59
CA ASN A 459 -9.94 -14.17 2.33
C ASN A 459 -8.83 -13.96 1.29
N ALA A 460 -8.86 -12.80 0.65
CA ALA A 460 -7.94 -12.45 -0.43
C ALA A 460 -6.50 -12.25 0.08
N PHE A 461 -5.53 -12.70 -0.70
CA PHE A 461 -4.09 -12.42 -0.55
C PHE A 461 -3.66 -11.62 -1.77
N ASP A 462 -4.07 -10.36 -1.82
CA ASP A 462 -4.12 -9.58 -3.05
C ASP A 462 -2.75 -9.33 -3.71
N ILE A 463 -1.67 -9.34 -2.93
CA ILE A 463 -0.32 -9.26 -3.51
C ILE A 463 0.13 -10.61 -4.06
N GLY A 464 -0.13 -11.68 -3.31
CA GLY A 464 0.35 -13.00 -3.67
C GLY A 464 -0.56 -13.78 -4.62
N GLU A 465 -1.84 -13.45 -4.72
CA GLU A 465 -2.84 -14.11 -5.57
C GLU A 465 -3.10 -13.36 -6.88
N ASP A 466 -2.95 -12.01 -6.90
CA ASP A 466 -3.19 -11.15 -8.07
C ASP A 466 -1.96 -10.32 -8.45
N GLY A 467 -1.40 -9.57 -7.51
CA GLY A 467 -0.33 -8.63 -7.72
C GLY A 467 -0.83 -7.19 -7.88
N LEU A 468 -0.47 -6.32 -6.94
CA LEU A 468 -0.92 -4.91 -6.93
C LEU A 468 -0.40 -4.12 -8.12
N GLY A 469 0.85 -4.40 -8.54
CA GLY A 469 1.46 -3.69 -9.66
C GLY A 469 0.82 -4.01 -11.01
N LYS A 470 0.29 -5.23 -11.21
CA LYS A 470 -0.47 -5.57 -12.43
C LYS A 470 -1.79 -4.81 -12.52
N ASN A 471 -2.39 -4.53 -11.37
CA ASN A 471 -3.68 -3.85 -11.26
C ASN A 471 -3.55 -2.33 -11.09
N CYS A 472 -2.37 -1.76 -11.39
CA CYS A 472 -2.09 -0.35 -11.23
C CYS A 472 -2.79 0.53 -12.26
N HIS A 473 -3.05 1.77 -11.87
CA HIS A 473 -3.72 2.76 -12.70
C HIS A 473 -2.74 3.66 -13.46
N SER A 474 -3.18 4.15 -14.63
CA SER A 474 -2.60 5.31 -15.27
C SER A 474 -3.14 6.58 -14.60
N LEU A 475 -2.32 7.24 -13.78
CA LEU A 475 -2.72 8.40 -12.97
C LEU A 475 -2.89 9.66 -13.82
N LYS A 476 -3.83 10.52 -13.41
CA LYS A 476 -4.24 11.72 -14.14
C LYS A 476 -3.95 12.96 -13.30
N TRP A 477 -3.28 13.91 -13.91
CA TRP A 477 -3.10 15.24 -13.33
C TRP A 477 -4.44 15.93 -13.09
N GLY A 478 -4.60 16.55 -11.93
CA GLY A 478 -5.82 17.25 -11.54
C GLY A 478 -6.90 16.38 -10.90
N CYS A 479 -6.80 15.04 -11.05
CA CYS A 479 -7.69 14.08 -10.40
C CYS A 479 -6.95 13.34 -9.28
N ASP A 480 -5.92 12.58 -9.63
CA ASP A 480 -5.19 11.72 -8.68
C ASP A 480 -4.09 12.50 -7.94
N CYS A 481 -3.50 13.50 -8.59
CA CYS A 481 -2.41 14.32 -8.06
C CYS A 481 -2.54 15.78 -8.51
N LEU A 482 -2.03 16.71 -7.68
CA LEU A 482 -2.00 18.15 -7.94
C LEU A 482 -0.58 18.71 -7.90
N GLY A 483 -0.37 19.86 -8.54
CA GLY A 483 0.90 20.57 -8.53
C GLY A 483 1.85 20.17 -9.66
N TYR A 484 3.15 20.26 -9.41
CA TYR A 484 4.20 19.86 -10.35
C TYR A 484 4.53 18.38 -10.16
N ILE A 485 4.16 17.54 -11.11
CA ILE A 485 4.22 16.08 -10.98
C ILE A 485 5.28 15.50 -11.90
N LYS A 486 6.09 14.60 -11.36
CA LYS A 486 6.90 13.65 -12.11
C LYS A 486 6.20 12.31 -12.10
N TYR A 487 5.92 11.77 -13.28
CA TYR A 487 5.39 10.43 -13.45
C TYR A 487 6.49 9.45 -13.84
N PHE A 488 6.30 8.17 -13.44
CA PHE A 488 7.09 7.03 -13.92
C PHE A 488 6.13 6.01 -14.52
N ASP A 489 6.54 5.44 -15.65
CA ASP A 489 5.81 4.38 -16.31
C ASP A 489 6.19 3.02 -15.71
N ALA A 490 5.27 2.06 -15.73
CA ALA A 490 5.52 0.67 -15.39
C ALA A 490 5.50 -0.21 -16.66
N HIS A 491 6.39 -1.18 -16.69
CA HIS A 491 6.47 -2.16 -17.77
C HIS A 491 6.41 -3.56 -17.16
N PHE A 492 5.53 -4.39 -17.68
CA PHE A 492 5.38 -5.78 -17.28
C PHE A 492 4.86 -6.62 -18.45
N THR A 493 4.57 -7.86 -18.23
CA THR A 493 4.05 -8.79 -19.25
C THR A 493 2.61 -9.14 -18.95
N ASN A 494 1.81 -9.31 -20.00
CA ASN A 494 0.55 -10.04 -19.88
C ASN A 494 0.81 -11.54 -19.86
N PHE A 495 -0.24 -12.31 -19.64
CA PHE A 495 -0.16 -13.77 -19.54
C PHE A 495 0.36 -14.44 -20.83
N HIS A 496 0.16 -13.82 -21.97
CA HIS A 496 0.65 -14.30 -23.25
C HIS A 496 2.12 -13.98 -23.51
N GLY A 497 2.76 -13.21 -22.65
CA GLY A 497 4.16 -12.79 -22.81
C GLY A 497 4.33 -11.61 -23.76
N GLU A 498 3.31 -10.79 -23.91
CA GLU A 498 3.39 -9.50 -24.58
C GLU A 498 3.73 -8.43 -23.55
N VAL A 499 4.55 -7.46 -23.94
CA VAL A 499 4.96 -6.40 -23.02
C VAL A 499 3.87 -5.34 -22.95
N GLU A 500 3.40 -5.08 -21.74
CA GLU A 500 2.47 -4.02 -21.44
C GLU A 500 3.16 -2.83 -20.78
N THR A 501 2.63 -1.64 -21.03
CA THR A 501 3.11 -0.40 -20.43
C THR A 501 1.96 0.40 -19.87
N VAL A 502 1.95 0.59 -18.56
CA VAL A 502 1.04 1.53 -17.91
C VAL A 502 1.77 2.86 -17.74
N LYS A 503 1.34 3.85 -18.51
CA LYS A 503 1.89 5.21 -18.42
C LYS A 503 1.43 5.88 -17.15
N ASN A 504 2.31 6.73 -16.59
CA ASN A 504 1.98 7.51 -15.38
C ASN A 504 1.55 6.62 -14.20
N CYS A 505 2.13 5.44 -14.06
CA CYS A 505 1.74 4.48 -13.02
C CYS A 505 2.13 4.96 -11.62
N VAL A 506 3.29 5.57 -11.48
CA VAL A 506 3.75 6.16 -10.21
C VAL A 506 3.81 7.66 -10.37
N CYS A 507 3.21 8.40 -9.43
CA CYS A 507 3.35 9.85 -9.36
C CYS A 507 4.26 10.27 -8.21
N MET A 508 5.00 11.36 -8.43
CA MET A 508 5.84 11.99 -7.42
C MET A 508 5.66 13.51 -7.49
N HIS A 509 5.37 14.13 -6.35
CA HIS A 509 5.16 15.57 -6.25
C HIS A 509 5.41 16.08 -4.83
N GLU A 510 5.59 17.38 -4.69
CA GLU A 510 5.70 18.04 -3.39
C GLU A 510 4.34 18.49 -2.88
N GLU A 511 4.13 18.37 -1.58
CA GLU A 511 2.92 18.82 -0.90
C GLU A 511 3.27 19.78 0.25
N ASP A 512 2.44 20.80 0.46
CA ASP A 512 2.44 21.58 1.68
C ASP A 512 1.88 20.72 2.83
N HIS A 513 2.58 20.69 3.96
CA HIS A 513 2.19 19.91 5.11
C HIS A 513 2.09 20.76 6.39
N GLY A 514 1.70 22.02 6.26
CA GLY A 514 1.47 22.92 7.38
C GLY A 514 2.77 23.44 8.00
N ILE A 515 2.86 23.41 9.32
CA ILE A 515 3.99 23.96 10.08
C ILE A 515 4.99 22.83 10.39
N MET A 516 6.28 23.05 10.06
CA MET A 516 7.38 22.16 10.45
C MET A 516 7.77 22.40 11.90
N TRP A 517 8.03 23.66 12.24
CA TRP A 517 8.28 24.08 13.61
C TRP A 517 7.95 25.57 13.79
N LYS A 518 7.60 25.93 15.04
CA LYS A 518 7.24 27.28 15.42
C LYS A 518 7.65 27.52 16.89
N HIS A 519 8.23 28.68 17.17
CA HIS A 519 8.43 29.16 18.52
C HIS A 519 8.20 30.64 18.59
N GLN A 520 7.53 31.11 19.67
CA GLN A 520 7.42 32.51 20.03
C GLN A 520 7.95 32.67 21.46
N ASP A 521 8.96 33.49 21.62
CA ASP A 521 9.44 33.85 22.94
C ASP A 521 8.49 34.88 23.57
N TRP A 522 7.80 34.45 24.62
CA TRP A 522 6.80 35.29 25.30
C TRP A 522 7.39 36.56 25.95
N ARG A 523 8.69 36.57 26.26
CA ARG A 523 9.36 37.70 26.88
C ARG A 523 9.69 38.81 25.88
N THR A 524 10.15 38.43 24.71
CA THR A 524 10.59 39.34 23.67
C THR A 524 9.53 39.56 22.58
N GLY A 525 8.54 38.65 22.50
CA GLY A 525 7.56 38.62 21.42
C GLY A 525 8.16 38.16 20.09
N PHE A 526 9.43 37.75 20.06
CA PHE A 526 10.09 37.28 18.85
C PHE A 526 9.50 35.91 18.43
N GLU A 527 9.12 35.79 17.18
CA GLU A 527 8.53 34.58 16.63
C GLU A 527 9.32 34.11 15.40
N GLU A 528 9.58 32.78 15.36
CA GLU A 528 10.10 32.08 14.21
C GLU A 528 9.18 30.93 13.81
N VAL A 529 8.94 30.77 12.52
CA VAL A 529 8.12 29.71 11.95
C VAL A 529 8.70 29.20 10.64
N ARG A 530 8.63 27.91 10.42
CA ARG A 530 8.96 27.25 9.13
C ARG A 530 7.81 26.37 8.68
N ARG A 531 7.52 26.43 7.37
CA ARG A 531 6.54 25.56 6.73
C ARG A 531 7.13 24.17 6.53
N SER A 532 6.29 23.16 6.69
CA SER A 532 6.60 21.78 6.34
C SER A 532 6.26 21.52 4.89
N ARG A 533 7.15 20.85 4.20
CA ARG A 533 6.93 20.29 2.87
C ARG A 533 7.25 18.81 2.91
N ARG A 534 6.48 17.99 2.19
CA ARG A 534 6.79 16.58 2.00
C ARG A 534 6.90 16.25 0.52
N LEU A 535 7.75 15.31 0.18
CA LEU A 535 7.77 14.68 -1.13
C LEU A 535 6.97 13.39 -1.05
N THR A 536 5.95 13.30 -1.88
CA THR A 536 5.06 12.14 -1.97
C THR A 536 5.37 11.33 -3.20
N VAL A 537 5.54 10.01 -3.04
CA VAL A 537 5.68 9.04 -4.13
C VAL A 537 4.59 8.00 -3.94
N SER A 538 3.74 7.80 -4.94
CA SER A 538 2.57 6.93 -4.79
C SER A 538 2.11 6.27 -6.07
N PHE A 539 1.34 5.20 -5.93
CA PHE A 539 0.56 4.57 -7.00
C PHE A 539 -0.79 4.11 -6.47
N PHE A 540 -1.74 3.88 -7.38
CA PHE A 540 -3.06 3.31 -7.10
C PHE A 540 -3.27 2.01 -7.86
N CYS A 541 -4.07 1.13 -7.28
CA CYS A 541 -4.53 -0.09 -7.94
C CYS A 541 -5.98 -0.41 -7.55
N THR A 542 -6.68 -1.10 -8.46
CA THR A 542 -7.99 -1.72 -8.18
C THR A 542 -7.78 -3.21 -7.89
N VAL A 543 -8.34 -3.70 -6.79
CA VAL A 543 -8.42 -5.12 -6.49
C VAL A 543 -9.89 -5.48 -6.31
N ALA A 544 -10.43 -6.27 -7.22
CA ALA A 544 -11.87 -6.51 -7.36
C ALA A 544 -12.64 -5.18 -7.45
N ASN A 545 -13.32 -4.78 -6.39
CA ASN A 545 -14.15 -3.57 -6.30
C ASN A 545 -13.58 -2.50 -5.34
N TYR A 546 -12.43 -2.76 -4.74
CA TYR A 546 -11.73 -1.83 -3.86
C TYR A 546 -10.61 -1.10 -4.59
N GLU A 547 -10.36 0.13 -4.14
CA GLU A 547 -9.27 0.98 -4.59
C GLU A 547 -8.26 1.16 -3.46
N TYR A 548 -7.00 0.95 -3.76
CA TYR A 548 -5.92 1.13 -2.80
C TYR A 548 -4.86 2.08 -3.35
N GLY A 549 -4.54 3.11 -2.58
CA GLY A 549 -3.42 4.00 -2.85
C GLY A 549 -2.28 3.73 -1.87
N PHE A 550 -1.07 3.50 -2.38
CA PHE A 550 0.12 3.23 -1.58
C PHE A 550 1.08 4.40 -1.70
N TYR A 551 1.49 4.95 -0.57
CA TYR A 551 2.25 6.18 -0.49
C TYR A 551 3.51 6.02 0.35
N TRP A 552 4.60 6.64 -0.11
CA TRP A 552 5.78 6.95 0.70
C TRP A 552 5.97 8.46 0.73
N HIS A 553 5.92 9.03 1.92
CA HIS A 553 6.15 10.45 2.15
C HIS A 553 7.51 10.68 2.81
N PHE A 554 8.27 11.61 2.28
CA PHE A 554 9.56 12.02 2.81
C PHE A 554 9.44 13.43 3.36
N TYR A 555 9.89 13.63 4.58
CA TYR A 555 9.78 14.91 5.29
C TYR A 555 11.14 15.59 5.43
N GLN A 556 11.14 16.92 5.57
CA GLN A 556 12.35 17.72 5.70
C GLN A 556 13.11 17.49 7.01
N ASP A 557 12.45 16.98 8.05
CA ASP A 557 13.04 16.58 9.33
C ASP A 557 13.73 15.22 9.32
N GLY A 558 13.82 14.59 8.17
CA GLY A 558 14.37 13.23 8.02
C GLY A 558 13.38 12.11 8.32
N SER A 559 12.13 12.41 8.65
CA SER A 559 11.08 11.41 8.82
C SER A 559 10.57 10.88 7.49
N MET A 560 10.09 9.64 7.50
CA MET A 560 9.33 9.01 6.41
C MET A 560 7.99 8.50 6.97
N GLU A 561 6.99 8.47 6.12
CA GLU A 561 5.70 7.88 6.43
C GLU A 561 5.28 6.96 5.29
N ALA A 562 4.82 5.76 5.65
CA ALA A 562 4.12 4.86 4.76
C ALA A 562 2.63 5.00 5.02
N GLU A 563 1.86 5.36 4.01
CA GLU A 563 0.40 5.51 4.10
C GLU A 563 -0.27 4.60 3.09
N VAL A 564 -1.38 3.97 3.50
CA VAL A 564 -2.30 3.29 2.59
C VAL A 564 -3.65 3.98 2.67
N LYS A 565 -4.21 4.34 1.52
CA LYS A 565 -5.54 4.89 1.35
C LYS A 565 -6.46 3.83 0.81
N LEU A 566 -7.57 3.59 1.52
CA LEU A 566 -8.56 2.60 1.18
C LEU A 566 -9.84 3.31 0.75
N THR A 567 -10.37 2.98 -0.42
CA THR A 567 -11.61 3.55 -0.98
C THR A 567 -12.25 2.54 -1.95
N GLY A 568 -13.14 2.98 -2.83
CA GLY A 568 -13.79 2.13 -3.82
C GLY A 568 -15.17 1.65 -3.37
N ILE A 569 -15.62 0.55 -3.91
CA ILE A 569 -16.95 -0.01 -3.69
C ILE A 569 -16.86 -1.19 -2.71
N LEU A 570 -17.74 -1.18 -1.69
CA LEU A 570 -17.82 -2.26 -0.72
C LEU A 570 -18.17 -3.61 -1.38
N SER A 571 -17.63 -4.69 -0.86
CA SER A 571 -18.09 -6.03 -1.22
C SER A 571 -19.37 -6.37 -0.46
N LEU A 572 -20.43 -6.67 -1.18
CA LEU A 572 -21.81 -6.66 -0.70
C LEU A 572 -22.44 -8.05 -0.72
N GLY A 573 -23.51 -8.21 0.05
CA GLY A 573 -24.37 -9.38 0.03
C GLY A 573 -25.85 -8.99 0.02
N ALA A 574 -26.70 -9.78 -0.65
CA ALA A 574 -28.14 -9.57 -0.66
C ALA A 574 -28.81 -10.22 0.57
N LEU A 575 -29.92 -9.61 1.01
CA LEU A 575 -30.72 -10.06 2.13
C LEU A 575 -32.15 -10.38 1.69
N LYS A 576 -32.75 -11.39 2.34
CA LYS A 576 -34.21 -11.60 2.27
C LYS A 576 -34.92 -10.48 2.98
N ALA A 577 -36.20 -10.31 2.67
CA ALA A 577 -37.04 -9.39 3.41
C ALA A 577 -36.97 -9.70 4.91
N ASP A 578 -36.79 -8.66 5.72
CA ASP A 578 -36.67 -8.71 7.18
C ASP A 578 -35.47 -9.55 7.72
N GLU A 579 -34.51 -9.94 6.87
CA GLU A 579 -33.27 -10.57 7.30
C GLU A 579 -32.29 -9.51 7.82
N HIS A 580 -31.78 -9.72 9.03
CA HIS A 580 -30.70 -8.92 9.62
C HIS A 580 -29.50 -9.81 9.90
N ARG A 581 -28.31 -9.38 9.45
CA ARG A 581 -27.06 -10.07 9.74
C ARG A 581 -26.21 -9.24 10.67
N ARG A 582 -25.90 -9.78 11.85
CA ARG A 582 -25.04 -9.12 12.85
C ARG A 582 -23.58 -8.96 12.40
N HIS A 583 -23.19 -9.65 11.32
CA HIS A 583 -21.82 -9.64 10.79
C HIS A 583 -21.60 -8.57 9.71
N GLY A 584 -22.49 -7.61 9.58
CA GLY A 584 -22.39 -6.52 8.63
C GLY A 584 -23.39 -5.43 8.90
N THR A 585 -23.34 -4.38 8.12
CA THR A 585 -24.21 -3.21 8.18
C THR A 585 -25.20 -3.21 7.02
N LEU A 586 -26.48 -2.99 7.29
CA LEU A 586 -27.48 -2.75 6.24
C LEU A 586 -27.21 -1.36 5.65
N ILE A 587 -26.91 -1.30 4.36
CA ILE A 587 -26.51 -0.05 3.67
C ILE A 587 -27.53 0.42 2.64
N ALA A 588 -28.41 -0.46 2.19
CA ALA A 588 -29.56 -0.15 1.32
C ALA A 588 -30.62 -1.22 1.50
N PRO A 589 -31.87 -1.02 1.04
CA PRO A 589 -32.92 -2.04 1.13
C PRO A 589 -32.48 -3.37 0.50
N GLY A 590 -32.46 -4.45 1.30
CA GLY A 590 -32.07 -5.79 0.87
C GLY A 590 -30.56 -5.94 0.58
N LEU A 591 -29.72 -5.01 1.02
CA LEU A 591 -28.28 -4.98 0.75
C LEU A 591 -27.48 -4.69 2.00
N TYR A 592 -26.48 -5.53 2.30
CA TYR A 592 -25.58 -5.31 3.44
C TYR A 592 -24.12 -5.44 3.05
N ALA A 593 -23.27 -4.78 3.81
CA ALA A 593 -21.83 -4.87 3.69
C ALA A 593 -21.26 -5.64 4.91
N PRO A 594 -20.60 -6.77 4.71
CA PRO A 594 -20.00 -7.54 5.82
C PRO A 594 -18.85 -6.78 6.47
N VAL A 595 -18.70 -6.94 7.79
CA VAL A 595 -17.51 -6.49 8.52
C VAL A 595 -16.30 -7.28 8.04
N HIS A 596 -15.17 -6.62 7.84
CA HIS A 596 -13.93 -7.24 7.38
C HIS A 596 -12.71 -6.49 7.91
N GLN A 597 -11.54 -7.09 7.75
CA GLN A 597 -10.28 -6.47 8.11
C GLN A 597 -9.39 -6.35 6.87
N HIS A 598 -8.56 -5.33 6.84
CA HIS A 598 -7.48 -5.18 5.86
C HIS A 598 -6.15 -5.22 6.60
N PHE A 599 -5.27 -6.13 6.20
CA PHE A 599 -3.92 -6.23 6.72
C PHE A 599 -2.91 -5.99 5.60
N PHE A 600 -1.88 -5.22 5.91
CA PHE A 600 -0.78 -4.91 5.02
C PHE A 600 0.53 -5.31 5.68
N VAL A 601 1.46 -5.81 4.89
CA VAL A 601 2.81 -6.14 5.36
C VAL A 601 3.82 -5.28 4.61
N ALA A 602 4.50 -4.40 5.35
CA ALA A 602 5.63 -3.66 4.83
C ALA A 602 6.93 -4.42 5.11
N ARG A 603 7.77 -4.60 4.08
CA ARG A 603 9.13 -5.14 4.20
C ARG A 603 10.12 -3.99 4.18
N LEU A 604 10.82 -3.80 5.30
CA LEU A 604 11.74 -2.69 5.54
C LEU A 604 13.15 -3.26 5.70
N ASP A 605 13.91 -3.30 4.62
CA ASP A 605 15.31 -3.70 4.61
C ASP A 605 16.15 -2.50 5.05
N MET A 606 16.47 -2.46 6.35
CA MET A 606 17.08 -1.31 7.00
C MET A 606 18.59 -1.30 6.83
N ALA A 607 19.16 -0.12 6.70
CA ALA A 607 20.60 0.08 6.54
C ALA A 607 21.05 1.37 7.25
N VAL A 608 20.70 1.52 8.54
CA VAL A 608 20.90 2.76 9.30
C VAL A 608 22.40 3.01 9.50
N ASP A 609 22.90 4.12 8.92
CA ASP A 609 24.31 4.53 8.95
C ASP A 609 25.31 3.39 8.63
N SER A 610 24.88 2.38 7.89
CA SER A 610 25.73 1.28 7.47
C SER A 610 25.96 1.31 5.97
N GLN A 611 27.14 0.88 5.52
CA GLN A 611 27.30 0.59 4.11
C GLN A 611 26.45 -0.64 3.75
N LEU A 612 25.95 -0.67 2.53
CA LEU A 612 25.09 -1.76 2.09
C LEU A 612 25.77 -3.12 2.30
N GLY A 613 25.13 -3.99 3.08
CA GLY A 613 25.62 -5.33 3.37
C GLY A 613 26.65 -5.44 4.52
N GLU A 614 26.98 -4.36 5.23
CA GLU A 614 27.91 -4.44 6.37
C GLU A 614 27.28 -5.05 7.64
N GLY A 615 25.93 -5.06 7.73
CA GLY A 615 25.24 -5.71 8.83
C GLY A 615 25.62 -5.20 10.21
N LEU A 616 25.36 -3.92 10.49
CA LEU A 616 25.76 -3.26 11.75
C LEU A 616 24.58 -2.82 12.60
N ASN A 617 23.37 -3.26 12.26
CA ASN A 617 22.16 -2.81 12.92
C ASN A 617 21.72 -3.77 14.04
N GLN A 618 20.97 -3.26 14.99
CA GLN A 618 20.23 -4.01 16.01
C GLN A 618 18.84 -3.40 16.18
N VAL A 619 17.90 -4.20 16.66
CA VAL A 619 16.54 -3.75 16.95
C VAL A 619 16.32 -3.67 18.45
N VAL A 620 15.72 -2.57 18.88
CA VAL A 620 15.40 -2.31 20.29
C VAL A 620 13.92 -1.99 20.40
N GLU A 621 13.21 -2.71 21.26
CA GLU A 621 11.86 -2.39 21.67
C GLU A 621 11.89 -1.35 22.78
N VAL A 622 11.13 -0.28 22.66
CA VAL A 622 10.99 0.78 23.67
C VAL A 622 9.59 0.80 24.22
N ASN A 623 9.44 0.69 25.54
CA ASN A 623 8.18 0.80 26.25
C ASN A 623 8.25 1.89 27.31
N MET A 624 7.23 2.73 27.41
CA MET A 624 7.07 3.62 28.55
C MET A 624 6.69 2.80 29.78
N THR A 625 7.42 2.97 30.84
CA THR A 625 7.29 2.24 32.10
C THR A 625 7.15 3.24 33.24
N THR A 626 6.22 2.98 34.15
CA THR A 626 6.10 3.78 35.39
C THR A 626 7.12 3.31 36.42
N GLU A 627 7.66 4.24 37.15
CA GLU A 627 8.50 3.93 38.31
C GLU A 627 7.62 3.70 39.55
N GLU A 628 7.97 2.69 40.34
CA GLU A 628 7.22 2.38 41.55
C GLU A 628 7.28 3.55 42.57
N SER A 629 6.20 3.74 43.31
CA SER A 629 6.15 4.73 44.35
C SER A 629 7.17 4.41 45.44
N GLY A 630 7.95 5.39 45.85
CA GLY A 630 9.01 5.20 46.84
C GLY A 630 9.87 6.44 47.00
N PRO A 631 11.04 6.34 47.69
CA PRO A 631 11.93 7.48 47.95
C PRO A 631 12.40 8.19 46.66
N HIS A 632 12.46 7.45 45.54
CA HIS A 632 12.86 8.00 44.23
C HIS A 632 11.67 8.55 43.45
N ASN A 633 10.44 8.18 43.80
CA ASN A 633 9.20 8.65 43.21
C ASN A 633 8.15 8.98 44.26
N PRO A 634 8.43 9.97 45.14
CA PRO A 634 7.55 10.30 46.29
C PRO A 634 6.19 10.86 45.87
N HIS A 635 6.08 11.39 44.65
CA HIS A 635 4.84 11.96 44.11
C HIS A 635 4.11 10.98 43.19
N ASN A 636 4.64 9.78 42.97
CA ASN A 636 4.06 8.72 42.15
C ASN A 636 3.69 9.17 40.71
N ASN A 637 4.52 10.05 40.13
CA ASN A 637 4.30 10.62 38.81
C ASN A 637 5.47 10.36 37.83
N ALA A 638 6.47 9.58 38.24
CA ALA A 638 7.64 9.28 37.40
C ALA A 638 7.36 8.13 36.43
N PHE A 639 7.82 8.31 35.21
CA PHE A 639 7.83 7.30 34.17
C PHE A 639 9.07 7.50 33.27
N TYR A 640 9.51 6.42 32.62
CA TYR A 640 10.72 6.45 31.78
C TYR A 640 10.58 5.50 30.60
N ALA A 641 11.44 5.65 29.59
CA ALA A 641 11.54 4.75 28.45
C ALA A 641 12.44 3.55 28.82
N LYS A 642 11.87 2.34 28.83
CA LYS A 642 12.60 1.09 29.03
C LYS A 642 12.93 0.47 27.69
N GLU A 643 14.22 0.27 27.42
CA GLU A 643 14.72 -0.38 26.23
C GLU A 643 14.90 -1.90 26.44
N THR A 644 14.57 -2.68 25.42
CA THR A 644 14.82 -4.14 25.37
C THR A 644 15.40 -4.48 24.01
N ILE A 645 16.62 -4.99 23.98
CA ILE A 645 17.27 -5.44 22.74
C ILE A 645 16.60 -6.74 22.31
N LEU A 646 16.19 -6.82 21.05
CA LEU A 646 15.69 -8.04 20.42
C LEU A 646 16.88 -8.77 19.79
N ARG A 647 17.28 -9.89 20.39
CA ARG A 647 18.55 -10.56 20.04
C ARG A 647 18.43 -11.64 19.00
N SER A 648 17.24 -12.22 18.86
CA SER A 648 16.97 -13.29 17.91
C SER A 648 15.63 -13.12 17.22
N GLU A 649 15.43 -13.88 16.15
CA GLU A 649 14.20 -13.83 15.36
C GLU A 649 12.97 -14.25 16.18
N LEU A 650 13.11 -15.20 17.11
CA LEU A 650 12.01 -15.60 17.99
C LEU A 650 11.70 -14.51 19.04
N GLU A 651 12.73 -13.82 19.55
CA GLU A 651 12.52 -12.68 20.46
C GLU A 651 11.88 -11.48 19.77
N ALA A 652 11.97 -11.40 18.44
CA ALA A 652 11.54 -10.26 17.66
C ALA A 652 10.11 -10.36 17.08
N GLN A 653 9.31 -11.27 17.61
CA GLN A 653 7.87 -11.35 17.33
C GLN A 653 7.13 -10.50 18.35
N ARG A 654 6.65 -9.32 17.94
CA ARG A 654 6.12 -8.29 18.86
C ARG A 654 4.81 -7.70 18.38
N ASP A 655 3.97 -7.30 19.34
CA ASP A 655 2.70 -6.63 19.08
C ASP A 655 2.75 -5.17 19.48
N CYS A 656 1.96 -4.34 18.83
CA CYS A 656 1.72 -2.96 19.22
C CYS A 656 1.11 -2.89 20.63
N ASN A 657 1.49 -1.86 21.39
CA ASN A 657 0.94 -1.62 22.71
C ASN A 657 0.79 -0.11 22.96
N SER A 658 -0.42 0.40 22.77
CA SER A 658 -0.74 1.81 22.95
C SER A 658 -0.63 2.27 24.41
N ARG A 659 -0.81 1.35 25.38
CA ARG A 659 -0.70 1.70 26.81
C ARG A 659 0.73 2.05 27.22
N THR A 660 1.73 1.44 26.59
CA THR A 660 3.14 1.70 26.85
C THR A 660 3.79 2.55 25.77
N ASN A 661 3.01 3.09 24.82
CA ASN A 661 3.53 3.80 23.67
C ASN A 661 4.68 3.04 22.98
N ARG A 662 4.51 1.72 22.85
CA ARG A 662 5.53 0.82 22.29
C ARG A 662 5.91 1.23 20.90
N HIS A 663 7.21 1.30 20.66
CA HIS A 663 7.79 1.48 19.34
C HIS A 663 9.12 0.71 19.23
N TRP A 664 9.67 0.62 18.03
CA TRP A 664 10.89 -0.13 17.79
C TRP A 664 11.94 0.75 17.13
N LEU A 665 13.15 0.65 17.62
CA LEU A 665 14.29 1.43 17.19
C LEU A 665 15.29 0.53 16.48
N VAL A 666 15.64 0.86 15.22
CA VAL A 666 16.75 0.27 14.49
C VAL A 666 17.93 1.20 14.65
N ARG A 667 19.04 0.72 15.24
CA ARG A 667 20.21 1.56 15.50
C ARG A 667 21.51 0.90 15.08
N ASN A 668 22.49 1.74 14.72
CA ASN A 668 23.85 1.32 14.44
C ASN A 668 24.71 1.54 15.68
N THR A 669 25.15 0.46 16.31
CA THR A 669 25.92 0.53 17.57
C THR A 669 27.34 1.06 17.41
N ARG A 670 27.85 1.11 16.18
CA ARG A 670 29.23 1.57 15.87
C ARG A 670 29.28 3.03 15.44
N LYS A 671 28.12 3.65 15.16
CA LYS A 671 28.00 5.07 14.82
C LYS A 671 27.36 5.81 15.98
N LEU A 672 28.10 6.77 16.53
CA LEU A 672 27.64 7.53 17.66
C LEU A 672 27.41 8.98 17.24
N ASN A 673 26.34 9.58 17.75
CA ASN A 673 26.05 11.00 17.63
C ASN A 673 26.90 11.84 18.61
N ARG A 674 26.78 13.15 18.59
CA ARG A 674 27.55 14.07 19.43
C ARG A 674 27.38 13.88 20.94
N THR A 675 26.32 13.18 21.38
CA THR A 675 26.08 12.85 22.79
C THR A 675 26.59 11.46 23.18
N GLY A 676 27.25 10.78 22.23
CA GLY A 676 27.77 9.41 22.44
C GLY A 676 26.72 8.32 22.41
N GLN A 677 25.52 8.59 21.89
CA GLN A 677 24.47 7.60 21.70
C GLN A 677 24.50 7.02 20.29
N PRO A 678 24.13 5.74 20.09
CA PRO A 678 24.01 5.13 18.78
C PRO A 678 23.03 5.88 17.88
N THR A 679 23.37 6.01 16.60
CA THR A 679 22.49 6.60 15.60
C THR A 679 21.37 5.64 15.23
N GLY A 680 20.14 6.11 15.06
CA GLY A 680 19.00 5.24 14.85
C GLY A 680 17.82 5.86 14.10
N TYR A 681 16.92 4.97 13.71
CA TYR A 681 15.58 5.28 13.21
C TYR A 681 14.55 4.46 13.96
N LYS A 682 13.47 5.09 14.39
CA LYS A 682 12.38 4.41 15.08
C LYS A 682 11.16 4.22 14.22
N LEU A 683 10.60 3.02 14.25
CA LEU A 683 9.28 2.70 13.72
C LEU A 683 8.23 3.05 14.76
N MET A 684 7.37 4.00 14.42
CA MET A 684 6.24 4.44 15.23
C MET A 684 4.97 3.82 14.66
N PRO A 685 4.32 2.90 15.38
CA PRO A 685 3.00 2.40 15.02
C PRO A 685 1.99 3.54 14.98
N ASP A 686 1.04 3.43 14.06
CA ASP A 686 -0.17 4.23 14.05
C ASP A 686 -1.36 3.31 14.39
N SER A 687 -2.58 3.62 13.93
CA SER A 687 -3.74 2.76 14.09
C SER A 687 -3.45 1.34 13.59
N ASN A 688 -3.80 0.35 14.40
CA ASN A 688 -3.48 -1.03 14.08
C ASN A 688 -4.49 -2.01 14.67
N CYS A 689 -4.54 -3.22 14.12
CA CYS A 689 -5.34 -4.31 14.60
C CYS A 689 -4.58 -5.65 14.49
N LEU A 690 -5.09 -6.65 15.18
CA LEU A 690 -4.73 -8.06 15.02
C LEU A 690 -5.93 -8.82 14.46
N PRO A 691 -5.75 -10.03 13.89
CA PRO A 691 -6.85 -10.84 13.40
C PRO A 691 -7.91 -11.10 14.47
N LEU A 692 -9.17 -10.84 14.15
CA LEU A 692 -10.32 -11.14 15.00
C LEU A 692 -10.85 -12.56 14.81
N ALA A 693 -10.49 -13.22 13.73
CA ALA A 693 -10.79 -14.62 13.49
C ALA A 693 -10.11 -15.51 14.54
N GLY A 694 -10.74 -16.63 14.89
CA GLY A 694 -10.13 -17.63 15.78
C GLY A 694 -8.81 -18.16 15.20
N SER A 695 -7.86 -18.50 16.06
CA SER A 695 -6.52 -18.96 15.68
C SER A 695 -6.50 -20.20 14.77
N ASP A 696 -7.57 -20.95 14.73
CA ASP A 696 -7.78 -22.14 13.88
C ASP A 696 -8.47 -21.84 12.55
N ALA A 697 -8.78 -20.55 12.27
CA ALA A 697 -9.36 -20.13 11.00
C ALA A 697 -8.49 -20.57 9.82
N LYS A 698 -9.13 -21.15 8.79
CA LYS A 698 -8.41 -21.77 7.68
C LYS A 698 -7.47 -20.82 6.95
N PHE A 699 -7.86 -19.57 6.75
CA PHE A 699 -7.01 -18.60 6.08
C PHE A 699 -5.75 -18.24 6.89
N LEU A 700 -5.83 -18.24 8.24
CA LEU A 700 -4.67 -17.97 9.10
C LEU A 700 -3.57 -19.03 8.98
N ARG A 701 -3.88 -20.22 8.47
CA ARG A 701 -2.85 -21.24 8.16
C ARG A 701 -1.91 -20.77 7.05
N ARG A 702 -2.40 -20.00 6.07
CA ARG A 702 -1.61 -19.35 5.03
C ARG A 702 -1.04 -18.00 5.49
N ALA A 703 -1.72 -17.32 6.40
CA ALA A 703 -1.43 -15.98 6.90
C ALA A 703 -0.93 -15.99 8.36
N THR A 704 -0.13 -16.96 8.76
CA THR A 704 0.41 -17.05 10.14
C THR A 704 1.26 -15.83 10.51
N PHE A 705 1.80 -15.10 9.53
CA PHE A 705 2.52 -13.85 9.73
C PHE A 705 1.65 -12.72 10.30
N LEU A 706 0.32 -12.83 10.25
CA LEU A 706 -0.59 -11.85 10.86
C LEU A 706 -0.67 -11.98 12.39
N SER A 707 -0.07 -13.02 13.00
CA SER A 707 -0.14 -13.24 14.45
C SER A 707 0.59 -12.18 15.28
N HIS A 708 1.51 -11.42 14.68
CA HIS A 708 2.24 -10.35 15.32
C HIS A 708 2.35 -9.12 14.41
N ASN A 709 2.42 -7.93 15.01
CA ASN A 709 2.58 -6.69 14.27
C ASN A 709 4.01 -6.47 13.78
N LEU A 710 5.02 -6.93 14.51
CA LEU A 710 6.41 -6.87 14.10
C LEU A 710 7.05 -8.25 14.10
N TRP A 711 7.76 -8.52 13.00
CA TRP A 711 8.73 -9.59 12.88
C TRP A 711 10.05 -8.99 12.40
N VAL A 712 11.15 -9.57 12.84
CA VAL A 712 12.48 -9.18 12.36
C VAL A 712 13.24 -10.42 11.96
N THR A 713 13.89 -10.38 10.79
CA THR A 713 14.76 -11.45 10.29
C THR A 713 16.12 -10.90 9.92
N GLN A 714 17.11 -11.78 9.88
CA GLN A 714 18.31 -11.46 9.11
C GLN A 714 17.93 -11.29 7.63
N PHE A 715 18.68 -10.43 6.93
CA PHE A 715 18.52 -10.31 5.49
C PHE A 715 18.85 -11.64 4.80
N ASN A 716 17.89 -12.12 4.02
CA ASN A 716 18.09 -13.19 3.07
C ASN A 716 17.44 -12.79 1.75
N ARG A 717 18.17 -12.95 0.66
CA ARG A 717 17.72 -12.55 -0.66
C ARG A 717 16.47 -13.28 -1.12
N ASP A 718 16.32 -14.55 -0.71
CA ASP A 718 15.23 -15.43 -1.11
C ASP A 718 14.02 -15.31 -0.18
N GLU A 719 14.13 -14.54 0.91
CA GLU A 719 13.05 -14.26 1.85
C GLU A 719 12.38 -12.93 1.49
N CYS A 720 11.44 -12.98 0.53
CA CYS A 720 10.79 -11.78 -0.02
C CYS A 720 9.36 -11.58 0.42
N PHE A 721 8.57 -12.64 0.61
CA PHE A 721 7.13 -12.57 0.82
C PHE A 721 6.70 -13.34 2.07
N PRO A 722 5.93 -12.71 2.99
CA PRO A 722 5.67 -13.26 4.32
C PRO A 722 4.82 -14.55 4.30
N GLY A 723 3.99 -14.75 3.28
CA GLY A 723 3.20 -15.97 3.04
C GLY A 723 3.88 -16.99 2.13
N GLY A 724 5.18 -16.81 1.84
CA GLY A 724 5.89 -17.58 0.82
C GLY A 724 5.70 -17.02 -0.58
N GLU A 725 6.36 -17.64 -1.54
CA GLU A 725 6.33 -17.20 -2.95
C GLU A 725 4.96 -17.36 -3.59
N PHE A 726 4.22 -18.46 -3.29
CA PHE A 726 2.95 -18.81 -3.91
C PHE A 726 1.89 -19.10 -2.85
N PRO A 727 1.20 -18.08 -2.32
CA PRO A 727 0.17 -18.28 -1.30
C PRO A 727 -1.14 -18.85 -1.87
N ASN A 728 -1.37 -18.74 -3.20
CA ASN A 728 -2.59 -19.23 -3.84
C ASN A 728 -2.73 -20.74 -3.68
N GLN A 729 -3.87 -21.19 -3.14
CA GLN A 729 -4.17 -22.59 -2.88
C GLN A 729 -3.08 -23.33 -2.06
N ASN A 730 -2.29 -22.61 -1.24
CA ASN A 730 -1.16 -23.19 -0.54
C ASN A 730 -1.59 -24.05 0.66
N PRO A 731 -1.32 -25.39 0.66
CA PRO A 731 -1.65 -26.28 1.75
C PRO A 731 -0.69 -26.17 2.96
N ARG A 732 0.49 -25.55 2.76
CA ARG A 732 1.57 -25.53 3.76
C ARG A 732 1.32 -24.47 4.83
N VAL A 733 1.20 -24.92 6.08
CA VAL A 733 0.93 -24.03 7.20
C VAL A 733 2.18 -23.22 7.55
N GLY A 734 2.02 -21.91 7.58
CA GLY A 734 3.08 -20.99 8.00
C GLY A 734 4.27 -20.94 7.05
N GLU A 735 4.12 -21.28 5.78
CA GLU A 735 5.17 -21.05 4.79
C GLU A 735 5.55 -19.55 4.77
N GLY A 736 6.79 -19.25 4.52
CA GLY A 736 7.30 -17.89 4.57
C GLY A 736 7.78 -17.48 5.96
N LEU A 737 7.41 -16.30 6.41
CA LEU A 737 7.96 -15.62 7.59
C LEU A 737 7.90 -16.47 8.87
N ALA A 738 6.74 -17.06 9.19
CA ALA A 738 6.58 -17.90 10.37
C ALA A 738 7.43 -19.17 10.36
N THR A 739 7.88 -19.61 9.20
CA THR A 739 8.81 -20.73 9.05
C THR A 739 10.26 -20.27 9.11
N TRP A 740 10.58 -19.12 8.48
CA TRP A 740 11.95 -18.60 8.48
C TRP A 740 12.46 -18.27 9.87
N VAL A 741 11.62 -17.61 10.70
CA VAL A 741 12.01 -17.24 12.08
C VAL A 741 12.27 -18.42 13.01
N LYS A 742 11.86 -19.64 12.65
CA LYS A 742 12.20 -20.87 13.41
C LYS A 742 13.70 -21.20 13.38
N GLN A 743 14.45 -20.58 12.45
CA GLN A 743 15.90 -20.67 12.43
C GLN A 743 16.54 -19.94 13.62
N ASP A 744 15.80 -19.02 14.22
CA ASP A 744 16.20 -18.22 15.39
C ASP A 744 17.58 -17.57 15.23
N ARG A 745 17.79 -16.98 14.06
CA ARG A 745 19.06 -16.33 13.71
C ARG A 745 19.29 -15.10 14.61
N ARG A 746 20.55 -14.82 14.90
CA ARG A 746 20.96 -13.65 15.71
C ARG A 746 20.64 -12.35 14.96
N LEU A 747 20.12 -11.33 15.67
CA LEU A 747 19.76 -10.01 15.09
C LEU A 747 20.70 -8.87 15.52
N GLU A 748 21.62 -9.11 16.45
CA GLU A 748 22.55 -8.07 16.89
C GLU A 748 23.71 -7.95 15.91
N GLU A 749 24.02 -6.72 15.49
CA GLU A 749 25.09 -6.40 14.54
C GLU A 749 25.00 -7.21 13.24
N THR A 750 23.81 -7.27 12.67
CA THR A 750 23.53 -8.00 11.43
C THR A 750 22.83 -7.11 10.41
N ASP A 751 22.74 -7.60 9.19
CA ASP A 751 21.90 -7.05 8.13
C ASP A 751 20.47 -7.54 8.38
N ILE A 752 19.54 -6.61 8.66
CA ILE A 752 18.21 -6.92 9.19
C ILE A 752 17.07 -6.42 8.31
N VAL A 753 15.98 -7.17 8.30
CA VAL A 753 14.73 -6.82 7.67
C VAL A 753 13.63 -6.79 8.73
N LEU A 754 12.90 -5.67 8.81
CA LEU A 754 11.68 -5.57 9.58
C LEU A 754 10.50 -5.89 8.66
N TRP A 755 9.59 -6.71 9.17
CA TRP A 755 8.30 -7.03 8.55
C TRP A 755 7.23 -6.46 9.46
N TYR A 756 6.64 -5.34 9.05
CA TYR A 756 5.64 -4.65 9.85
C TYR A 756 4.25 -4.92 9.31
N VAL A 757 3.45 -5.58 10.14
CA VAL A 757 2.06 -5.94 9.87
C VAL A 757 1.16 -4.93 10.53
N PHE A 758 0.38 -4.21 9.73
CA PHE A 758 -0.58 -3.22 10.22
C PHE A 758 -1.89 -3.35 9.47
N GLY A 759 -2.94 -2.76 10.00
CA GLY A 759 -4.25 -2.91 9.37
C GLY A 759 -5.35 -2.16 10.10
N VAL A 760 -6.56 -2.32 9.56
CA VAL A 760 -7.79 -1.74 10.06
C VAL A 760 -8.91 -2.76 10.08
N THR A 761 -9.78 -2.66 11.09
CA THR A 761 -11.06 -3.36 11.10
C THR A 761 -12.12 -2.43 10.53
N HIS A 762 -12.63 -2.75 9.35
CA HIS A 762 -13.66 -1.96 8.69
C HIS A 762 -15.04 -2.47 9.11
N VAL A 763 -15.76 -1.62 9.84
CA VAL A 763 -17.18 -1.76 10.14
C VAL A 763 -17.93 -0.81 9.19
N PRO A 764 -18.54 -1.32 8.11
CA PRO A 764 -19.15 -0.46 7.09
C PRO A 764 -20.25 0.45 7.65
N ARG A 765 -20.36 1.65 7.09
CA ARG A 765 -21.34 2.69 7.42
C ARG A 765 -22.19 3.04 6.21
N LEU A 766 -23.32 3.72 6.43
CA LEU A 766 -24.12 4.26 5.32
C LEU A 766 -23.33 5.25 4.46
N GLU A 767 -22.41 5.99 5.06
CA GLU A 767 -21.55 6.97 4.39
C GLU A 767 -20.50 6.31 3.47
N ASP A 768 -20.25 5.02 3.62
CA ASP A 768 -19.37 4.25 2.74
C ASP A 768 -20.08 3.78 1.46
N TRP A 769 -21.33 4.18 1.26
CA TRP A 769 -22.17 3.85 0.11
C TRP A 769 -22.51 5.09 -0.72
N PRO A 770 -22.51 5.01 -2.08
CA PRO A 770 -22.18 3.87 -2.96
C PRO A 770 -20.67 3.67 -3.21
N VAL A 771 -19.85 4.64 -2.85
CA VAL A 771 -18.38 4.60 -2.94
C VAL A 771 -17.80 5.17 -1.64
N MET A 772 -16.87 4.44 -1.07
CA MET A 772 -16.30 4.74 0.25
C MET A 772 -15.41 5.98 0.21
N PRO A 773 -15.65 6.98 1.07
CA PRO A 773 -14.64 8.01 1.35
C PRO A 773 -13.34 7.36 1.83
N VAL A 774 -12.21 8.01 1.53
CA VAL A 774 -10.89 7.42 1.85
C VAL A 774 -10.72 7.19 3.35
N GLU A 775 -10.38 5.97 3.74
CA GLU A 775 -9.81 5.62 5.05
C GLU A 775 -8.29 5.65 4.97
N HIS A 776 -7.64 6.18 6.00
CA HIS A 776 -6.18 6.38 6.04
C HIS A 776 -5.57 5.51 7.13
N ILE A 777 -4.57 4.70 6.77
CA ILE A 777 -3.79 3.92 7.73
C ILE A 777 -2.30 3.97 7.34
N GLY A 778 -1.41 3.73 8.30
CA GLY A 778 0.01 3.77 8.01
C GLY A 778 0.91 3.62 9.23
N PHE A 779 2.16 4.01 9.07
CA PHE A 779 3.17 4.07 10.13
C PHE A 779 4.26 5.07 9.75
N ARG A 780 5.10 5.45 10.74
CA ARG A 780 6.19 6.40 10.52
C ARG A 780 7.54 5.83 10.89
N LEU A 781 8.54 6.17 10.10
CA LEU A 781 9.96 5.98 10.40
C LEU A 781 10.56 7.35 10.73
N LYS A 782 11.02 7.53 11.96
CA LYS A 782 11.56 8.81 12.43
C LYS A 782 13.02 8.68 12.86
N PRO A 783 13.87 9.69 12.58
CA PRO A 783 15.22 9.70 13.13
C PRO A 783 15.17 9.68 14.66
N ASP A 784 16.05 8.90 15.28
CA ASP A 784 16.26 8.82 16.71
C ASP A 784 17.75 8.83 17.00
N GLY A 785 18.29 9.99 17.38
CA GLY A 785 19.71 10.20 17.50
C GLY A 785 20.50 10.09 16.18
N PHE A 786 19.84 10.00 15.04
CA PHE A 786 20.48 9.94 13.73
C PHE A 786 21.17 11.26 13.38
N PHE A 787 20.60 12.38 13.73
CA PHE A 787 21.18 13.71 13.55
C PHE A 787 21.67 14.29 14.86
N ASP A 788 22.67 15.17 14.81
CA ASP A 788 23.20 15.87 15.97
C ASP A 788 22.29 17.00 16.49
N CYS A 789 21.38 17.47 15.65
CA CYS A 789 20.34 18.46 15.98
C CYS A 789 19.20 18.36 14.94
N SER A 790 18.18 19.20 15.04
CA SER A 790 17.10 19.21 14.05
C SER A 790 17.64 19.48 12.63
N PRO A 791 17.48 18.53 11.69
CA PRO A 791 17.94 18.73 10.32
C PRO A 791 17.08 19.72 9.53
N ALA A 792 15.94 20.13 10.11
CA ALA A 792 14.99 21.10 9.54
C ALA A 792 15.23 22.54 10.02
N ILE A 793 16.28 22.79 10.80
CA ILE A 793 16.56 24.11 11.34
C ILE A 793 17.01 25.11 10.26
N ASP A 794 17.60 24.62 9.18
CA ASP A 794 18.11 25.39 8.05
C ASP A 794 17.10 25.61 6.92
N ILE A 795 15.85 25.21 7.12
CA ILE A 795 14.77 25.51 6.17
C ILE A 795 14.58 27.02 6.12
N PRO A 796 14.61 27.65 4.92
CA PRO A 796 14.40 29.08 4.80
C PRO A 796 12.97 29.47 5.19
N PRO A 797 12.74 30.69 5.67
CA PRO A 797 11.39 31.22 5.85
C PRO A 797 10.66 31.25 4.51
N SER A 798 9.34 31.06 4.54
CA SER A 798 8.52 31.15 3.33
C SER A 798 8.60 32.55 2.74
N LYS A 799 8.94 32.65 1.46
CA LYS A 799 8.82 33.88 0.67
C LYS A 799 7.39 33.97 0.19
N LEU A 800 6.63 34.93 0.67
CA LEU A 800 5.33 35.29 0.09
C LEU A 800 5.59 36.32 -1.00
N GLU A 801 5.55 35.95 -2.27
CA GLU A 801 5.26 36.89 -3.32
C GLU A 801 3.77 37.18 -3.28
N VAL A 802 3.41 38.39 -2.93
CA VAL A 802 2.03 38.88 -2.95
C VAL A 802 1.64 39.01 -4.42
N VAL A 803 0.86 38.06 -4.92
CA VAL A 803 0.08 38.30 -6.15
C VAL A 803 -1.02 39.29 -5.75
N GLU A 804 -0.92 40.51 -6.21
CA GLU A 804 -1.98 41.52 -6.02
C GLU A 804 -3.25 41.02 -6.68
N ASP A 805 -4.17 40.53 -5.84
CA ASP A 805 -5.53 40.26 -6.28
C ASP A 805 -6.30 41.60 -6.33
N THR A 806 -6.53 42.08 -7.53
CA THR A 806 -7.24 43.34 -7.78
C THR A 806 -8.73 43.32 -7.43
N HIS A 807 -9.25 42.19 -6.89
CA HIS A 807 -10.68 42.02 -6.63
C HIS A 807 -11.11 42.03 -5.15
N HIS A 808 -10.20 42.03 -4.16
CA HIS A 808 -10.58 42.17 -2.75
C HIS A 808 -9.71 43.21 -2.00
N LYS A 809 -10.34 44.27 -1.55
CA LYS A 809 -9.72 45.40 -0.81
C LYS A 809 -9.47 45.14 0.67
N GLU A 810 -9.45 43.90 1.11
CA GLU A 810 -9.01 43.57 2.46
C GLU A 810 -7.80 42.61 2.38
N GLN A 811 -6.63 43.20 2.31
CA GLN A 811 -5.37 42.45 2.32
C GLN A 811 -4.85 42.36 3.75
N VAL A 812 -4.64 41.14 4.24
CA VAL A 812 -3.75 40.89 5.36
C VAL A 812 -2.31 40.91 4.81
N THR A 813 -1.66 42.04 4.98
CA THR A 813 -0.23 42.17 4.59
C THR A 813 0.61 41.53 5.69
N VAL A 814 1.07 40.31 5.47
CA VAL A 814 2.15 39.74 6.29
C VAL A 814 3.48 40.26 5.71
N LYS A 815 4.01 41.29 6.28
CA LYS A 815 5.38 41.72 5.97
C LYS A 815 6.33 40.70 6.55
N GLY A 816 7.07 40.02 5.67
CA GLY A 816 8.23 39.25 6.09
C GLY A 816 9.24 40.15 6.78
N VAL A 817 9.58 39.82 8.01
CA VAL A 817 10.61 40.56 8.77
C VAL A 817 11.98 40.23 8.15
N THR A 818 12.48 41.13 7.34
CA THR A 818 13.88 41.12 6.94
C THR A 818 14.62 42.07 7.91
N GLN A 819 15.46 41.46 8.73
CA GLN A 819 16.50 42.02 9.62
C GLN A 819 16.12 42.71 10.92
N PRO A 820 16.93 42.48 11.99
CA PRO A 820 16.60 42.83 13.38
C PRO A 820 16.91 44.25 13.80
N ASP A 821 17.26 45.19 12.93
CA ASP A 821 17.91 46.44 13.35
C ASP A 821 16.99 47.65 13.58
N THR A 822 15.66 47.51 13.45
CA THR A 822 14.81 48.74 13.55
C THR A 822 13.64 48.66 14.54
N LEU A 823 13.49 47.62 15.34
CA LEU A 823 12.35 47.47 16.27
C LEU A 823 12.64 47.70 17.75
N ILE A 824 13.91 47.96 18.12
CA ILE A 824 14.26 48.16 19.52
C ILE A 824 13.98 49.60 20.00
N ALA A 825 13.76 50.53 19.10
CA ALA A 825 13.62 51.96 19.47
C ALA A 825 12.19 52.41 19.82
N THR A 826 11.14 51.62 19.59
CA THR A 826 9.74 52.09 19.75
C THR A 826 8.99 51.51 20.95
N LEU A 827 9.55 50.58 21.70
CA LEU A 827 8.88 49.93 22.84
C LEU A 827 9.32 50.42 24.23
N ILE A 828 10.24 51.38 24.34
CA ILE A 828 10.71 51.89 25.64
C ILE A 828 9.85 53.06 26.16
N PHE A 829 8.82 53.52 25.44
CA PHE A 829 8.02 54.68 25.88
C PHE A 829 6.52 54.35 26.05
N LYS A 830 6.14 53.20 26.56
CA LYS A 830 4.79 52.99 27.11
C LYS A 830 4.83 51.94 28.22
N LEU A 831 5.39 52.27 29.31
CA LEU A 831 5.09 51.78 30.65
C LEU A 831 4.97 52.99 31.56
#